data_4e5f17ab7d3d27f5026666915b938eb3
#
_entry.id   4e5f17ab7d3d27f5026666915b938eb3
#
_cell.length_a   1.000
_cell.length_b   1.000
_cell.length_c   1.000
_cell.angle_alpha   90.00
_cell.angle_beta   90.00
_cell.angle_gamma   90.00
#
_symmetry.space_group_name_H-M   'P 1'
#
loop_
_entity.id
_entity.type
_entity.pdbx_description
1 polymer ?
#
loop_
_entity_poly.entity_id
_entity_poly.type
_entity_poly.pdbx_seq_one_letter_code
_entity_poly.pdbx_strand_id
1 'polypeptide(L)'
;MTTGVEPVERPRDAALESTAPTVAELDGTCALSRDRIGGKAWSVDHMRALGLPVPPAFAVTTEGWADFRARGALSDEIWLHVRAGVAALERGTGRSFGDAERPLLISVRSGAAVSMPGMMDTVLNLGINDEVERALAAETRNPGYAADTHGRFRSQYREIVLGDPRGAVPQDPWEQLRGAVAAVFRSWDSARAKTYRRSRGVSDDLGTAVTVQAMVFGNLDALSGTGVLFTRNPNTGERAVFGEWLVGGQGEDVVSGRTTPRPLDDLAITMPDVLAQLLDAADLLERDGRDIQDIEFTVESGRLWLLQSRPAKRSARAAVRAAVAMAGEGLIDTATALGRVDAEQVRTVLRPASGVETDRPPLARGESACPGLASGVVVTDPDEAETRAAAGEDVVLARPTTSPDDLHGMIAARAIVTELGGATSHAALVSRELGRPCVVGCGPGVVAALAGRMVTVDGGAGTVWLGEIAGKAVDQSVIEDVAQLARWAAVHPDELVGLLSARSNGTENPTSAMHSTENGRMTAGTSPASDPALPRTTPRDSRTQQHTTPVHHPPTDLDLLRLIGIKGRVTSDAVADSLAGEAAETGERCADLVARGLCATTPVGVRLTPEGRGELARLLTAERETVDPTVIATAYDEFCAFNTELKEIITAWQMKDAATVNDHADTAYDTAVLDRLRTVHGQVVPLVRRIGEIAPRLSRYTGRLERAVERIDGGDHTWVARPIMDSYHTVWFELHEDLIGLCGLSRADEAAAGRAH
;
A
#
# COMPACT_ATOMS: atom_id res chain seq x y z
N MET A 1 -29.52 -73.35 -15.40
CA MET A 1 -28.15 -73.13 -14.96
C MET A 1 -27.68 -71.93 -15.69
N THR A 2 -27.84 -70.78 -15.10
CA THR A 2 -27.41 -69.44 -15.61
C THR A 2 -26.33 -68.92 -14.69
N THR A 3 -25.12 -68.91 -15.22
CA THR A 3 -23.94 -68.36 -14.55
C THR A 3 -23.91 -66.83 -14.75
N GLY A 4 -24.06 -66.12 -13.66
CA GLY A 4 -23.87 -64.65 -13.62
C GLY A 4 -22.41 -64.32 -13.75
N VAL A 5 -22.12 -63.35 -14.62
CA VAL A 5 -20.81 -62.71 -14.73
C VAL A 5 -20.93 -61.37 -13.99
N GLU A 6 -20.18 -61.22 -12.89
CA GLU A 6 -19.99 -59.93 -12.21
C GLU A 6 -19.20 -58.97 -13.09
N PRO A 7 -19.53 -57.64 -13.12
CA PRO A 7 -18.75 -56.67 -13.83
C PRO A 7 -17.49 -56.29 -13.02
N VAL A 8 -16.34 -56.49 -13.65
CA VAL A 8 -15.01 -56.01 -13.18
C VAL A 8 -15.02 -54.48 -13.13
N GLU A 9 -14.96 -53.93 -11.94
CA GLU A 9 -14.69 -52.50 -11.72
C GLU A 9 -13.31 -52.18 -12.29
N ARG A 10 -13.26 -51.28 -13.29
CA ARG A 10 -11.99 -50.65 -13.74
C ARG A 10 -11.55 -49.70 -12.64
N PRO A 11 -10.24 -49.65 -12.31
CA PRO A 11 -9.72 -48.64 -11.41
C PRO A 11 -10.00 -47.25 -12.02
N ARG A 12 -10.59 -46.36 -11.22
CA ARG A 12 -10.71 -44.95 -11.53
C ARG A 12 -9.27 -44.42 -11.68
N ASP A 13 -8.97 -43.95 -12.88
CA ASP A 13 -7.75 -43.18 -13.14
C ASP A 13 -7.71 -42.05 -12.09
N ALA A 14 -6.69 -42.08 -11.22
CA ALA A 14 -6.34 -40.98 -10.38
C ALA A 14 -6.09 -39.78 -11.30
N ALA A 15 -6.94 -38.76 -11.21
CA ALA A 15 -6.74 -37.51 -11.88
C ALA A 15 -5.31 -37.05 -11.53
N LEU A 16 -4.46 -36.93 -12.55
CA LEU A 16 -3.23 -36.18 -12.47
C LEU A 16 -3.64 -34.79 -11.98
N GLU A 17 -3.38 -34.49 -10.71
CA GLU A 17 -3.35 -33.12 -10.22
C GLU A 17 -2.36 -32.37 -11.12
N SER A 18 -2.88 -31.54 -12.02
CA SER A 18 -2.09 -30.61 -12.82
C SER A 18 -1.43 -29.67 -11.84
N THR A 19 -0.18 -29.99 -11.45
CA THR A 19 0.64 -29.06 -10.66
C THR A 19 0.77 -27.79 -11.50
N ALA A 20 0.29 -26.68 -10.94
CA ALA A 20 0.33 -25.40 -11.61
C ALA A 20 1.78 -25.04 -11.97
N PRO A 21 2.04 -24.50 -13.18
CA PRO A 21 3.40 -24.29 -13.65
C PRO A 21 4.15 -23.30 -12.75
N THR A 22 5.34 -23.70 -12.32
CA THR A 22 6.24 -22.87 -11.50
C THR A 22 7.05 -21.85 -12.32
N VAL A 23 7.10 -22.01 -13.64
CA VAL A 23 7.74 -21.09 -14.61
C VAL A 23 6.82 -20.94 -15.82
N ALA A 24 6.68 -19.71 -16.31
CA ALA A 24 5.88 -19.36 -17.48
C ALA A 24 6.67 -18.49 -18.46
N GLU A 25 6.67 -18.83 -19.73
CA GLU A 25 7.20 -17.98 -20.81
C GLU A 25 6.24 -16.80 -21.04
N LEU A 26 6.78 -15.60 -21.30
CA LEU A 26 6.03 -14.38 -21.53
C LEU A 26 6.16 -13.99 -23.01
N ASP A 27 5.46 -14.70 -23.85
CA ASP A 27 5.53 -14.56 -25.32
C ASP A 27 4.30 -13.85 -25.94
N GLY A 28 3.39 -13.37 -25.08
CA GLY A 28 2.11 -12.76 -25.45
C GLY A 28 0.95 -13.75 -25.44
N THR A 29 1.18 -15.01 -25.06
CA THR A 29 0.16 -16.06 -25.00
C THR A 29 -0.01 -16.67 -23.61
N CYS A 30 0.64 -16.12 -22.60
CA CYS A 30 0.60 -16.63 -21.24
C CYS A 30 -0.81 -16.55 -20.65
N ALA A 31 -1.42 -17.70 -20.36
CA ALA A 31 -2.79 -17.78 -19.82
C ALA A 31 -2.86 -17.64 -18.29
N LEU A 32 -1.72 -17.42 -17.61
CA LEU A 32 -1.70 -17.30 -16.15
C LEU A 32 -2.20 -15.91 -15.69
N SER A 33 -2.94 -15.91 -14.59
CA SER A 33 -3.45 -14.69 -14.00
C SER A 33 -2.33 -13.80 -13.45
N ARG A 34 -2.63 -12.51 -13.31
CA ARG A 34 -1.74 -11.51 -12.72
C ARG A 34 -1.27 -11.90 -11.31
N ASP A 35 -2.13 -12.57 -10.52
CA ASP A 35 -1.80 -12.99 -9.16
C ASP A 35 -0.73 -14.07 -9.13
N ARG A 36 -0.63 -14.87 -10.19
CA ARG A 36 0.32 -15.97 -10.29
C ARG A 36 1.69 -15.56 -10.84
N ILE A 37 1.72 -14.66 -11.83
CA ILE A 37 2.98 -14.24 -12.47
C ILE A 37 3.43 -12.85 -12.01
N GLY A 38 2.58 -12.14 -11.24
CA GLY A 38 2.85 -10.79 -10.78
C GLY A 38 2.60 -9.70 -11.83
N GLY A 39 2.42 -8.46 -11.35
CA GLY A 39 2.04 -7.35 -12.22
C GLY A 39 3.07 -7.01 -13.31
N LYS A 40 4.38 -7.16 -13.04
CA LYS A 40 5.43 -6.88 -14.04
C LYS A 40 5.42 -7.91 -15.17
N ALA A 41 5.41 -9.19 -14.85
CA ALA A 41 5.37 -10.25 -15.86
C ALA A 41 4.09 -10.19 -16.69
N TRP A 42 2.95 -9.96 -16.04
CA TRP A 42 1.67 -9.78 -16.71
C TRP A 42 1.73 -8.62 -17.72
N SER A 43 2.30 -7.49 -17.32
CA SER A 43 2.46 -6.32 -18.20
C SER A 43 3.38 -6.62 -19.40
N VAL A 44 4.50 -7.32 -19.17
CA VAL A 44 5.42 -7.74 -20.23
C VAL A 44 4.71 -8.64 -21.25
N ASP A 45 3.99 -9.66 -20.78
CA ASP A 45 3.24 -10.58 -21.65
C ASP A 45 2.15 -9.84 -22.42
N HIS A 46 1.39 -8.99 -21.74
CA HIS A 46 0.32 -8.22 -22.34
C HIS A 46 0.81 -7.26 -23.43
N MET A 47 1.89 -6.51 -23.19
CA MET A 47 2.50 -5.65 -24.21
C MET A 47 3.00 -6.44 -25.43
N ARG A 48 3.52 -7.66 -25.24
CA ARG A 48 3.90 -8.56 -26.35
C ARG A 48 2.67 -9.05 -27.13
N ALA A 49 1.58 -9.36 -26.45
CA ALA A 49 0.30 -9.72 -27.09
C ALA A 49 -0.24 -8.58 -27.96
N LEU A 50 0.01 -7.31 -27.60
CA LEU A 50 -0.32 -6.13 -28.38
C LEU A 50 0.66 -5.84 -29.52
N GLY A 51 1.71 -6.67 -29.71
CA GLY A 51 2.71 -6.52 -30.76
C GLY A 51 3.76 -5.43 -30.48
N LEU A 52 3.86 -4.95 -29.25
CA LEU A 52 4.82 -3.89 -28.88
C LEU A 52 6.24 -4.45 -28.73
N PRO A 53 7.30 -3.62 -28.92
CA PRO A 53 8.70 -4.03 -28.84
C PRO A 53 9.12 -4.23 -27.38
N VAL A 54 9.03 -5.46 -26.89
CA VAL A 54 9.37 -5.85 -25.51
C VAL A 54 10.45 -6.90 -25.52
N PRO A 55 11.54 -6.78 -24.72
CA PRO A 55 12.57 -7.80 -24.65
C PRO A 55 11.99 -9.14 -24.18
N PRO A 56 12.49 -10.30 -24.69
CA PRO A 56 12.07 -11.62 -24.24
C PRO A 56 12.17 -11.79 -22.72
N ALA A 57 11.19 -12.49 -22.13
CA ALA A 57 11.14 -12.69 -20.68
C ALA A 57 10.40 -13.99 -20.31
N PHE A 58 10.63 -14.47 -19.10
CA PHE A 58 9.81 -15.49 -18.43
C PHE A 58 9.57 -15.13 -16.97
N ALA A 59 8.59 -15.76 -16.34
CA ALA A 59 8.28 -15.58 -14.93
C ALA A 59 8.49 -16.86 -14.14
N VAL A 60 9.08 -16.74 -12.93
CA VAL A 60 8.93 -17.76 -11.88
C VAL A 60 7.73 -17.35 -11.04
N THR A 61 6.73 -18.21 -10.95
CA THR A 61 5.40 -17.88 -10.44
C THR A 61 5.35 -17.79 -8.91
N THR A 62 4.23 -17.35 -8.37
CA THR A 62 3.99 -17.33 -6.90
C THR A 62 4.00 -18.75 -6.30
N GLU A 63 3.66 -19.79 -7.07
CA GLU A 63 3.84 -21.19 -6.64
C GLU A 63 5.32 -21.54 -6.46
N GLY A 64 6.20 -21.01 -7.34
CA GLY A 64 7.64 -21.14 -7.18
C GLY A 64 8.17 -20.45 -5.93
N TRP A 65 7.60 -19.28 -5.58
CA TRP A 65 7.90 -18.62 -4.32
C TRP A 65 7.41 -19.42 -3.11
N ALA A 66 6.21 -19.98 -3.16
CA ALA A 66 5.66 -20.79 -2.07
C ALA A 66 6.53 -22.04 -1.79
N ASP A 67 7.01 -22.73 -2.85
CA ASP A 67 7.95 -23.83 -2.71
C ASP A 67 9.28 -23.37 -2.11
N PHE A 68 9.81 -22.24 -2.60
CA PHE A 68 11.02 -21.63 -2.03
C PHE A 68 10.87 -21.29 -0.55
N ARG A 69 9.76 -20.66 -0.17
CA ARG A 69 9.46 -20.30 1.23
C ARG A 69 9.39 -21.53 2.12
N ALA A 70 8.76 -22.60 1.65
CA ALA A 70 8.63 -23.84 2.41
C ALA A 70 9.96 -24.59 2.60
N ARG A 71 10.87 -24.52 1.60
CA ARG A 71 12.16 -25.25 1.60
C ARG A 71 13.35 -24.41 2.06
N GLY A 72 13.25 -23.08 2.02
CA GLY A 72 14.36 -22.15 2.24
C GLY A 72 15.35 -22.06 1.07
N ALA A 73 15.12 -22.79 -0.03
CA ALA A 73 15.98 -22.84 -1.22
C ALA A 73 15.14 -23.19 -2.48
N LEU A 74 15.65 -22.82 -3.66
CA LEU A 74 15.07 -23.24 -4.93
C LEU A 74 15.24 -24.75 -5.10
N SER A 75 14.12 -25.45 -5.33
CA SER A 75 14.14 -26.89 -5.65
C SER A 75 14.81 -27.16 -7.01
N ASP A 76 15.34 -28.37 -7.19
CA ASP A 76 15.97 -28.76 -8.46
C ASP A 76 14.95 -28.75 -9.61
N GLU A 77 13.69 -29.03 -9.34
CA GLU A 77 12.60 -28.97 -10.32
C GLU A 77 12.37 -27.52 -10.81
N ILE A 78 12.22 -26.54 -9.90
CA ILE A 78 12.10 -25.13 -10.29
C ILE A 78 13.36 -24.69 -11.02
N TRP A 79 14.53 -25.10 -10.56
CA TRP A 79 15.79 -24.76 -11.21
C TRP A 79 15.90 -25.29 -12.62
N LEU A 80 15.42 -26.50 -12.90
CA LEU A 80 15.34 -27.07 -14.25
C LEU A 80 14.44 -26.21 -15.15
N HIS A 81 13.29 -25.79 -14.65
CA HIS A 81 12.38 -24.92 -15.40
C HIS A 81 12.95 -23.51 -15.63
N VAL A 82 13.68 -22.94 -14.66
CA VAL A 82 14.39 -21.66 -14.83
C VAL A 82 15.44 -21.78 -15.95
N ARG A 83 16.19 -22.89 -16.00
CA ARG A 83 17.15 -23.13 -17.10
C ARG A 83 16.47 -23.24 -18.46
N ALA A 84 15.31 -23.89 -18.55
CA ALA A 84 14.50 -23.93 -19.76
C ALA A 84 14.02 -22.54 -20.18
N GLY A 85 13.61 -21.70 -19.22
CA GLY A 85 13.26 -20.29 -19.46
C GLY A 85 14.43 -19.48 -20.02
N VAL A 86 15.65 -19.63 -19.48
CA VAL A 86 16.85 -18.99 -20.03
C VAL A 86 17.11 -19.45 -21.46
N ALA A 87 16.98 -20.76 -21.77
CA ALA A 87 17.11 -21.26 -23.12
C ALA A 87 16.07 -20.66 -24.08
N ALA A 88 14.87 -20.31 -23.61
CA ALA A 88 13.90 -19.55 -24.41
C ALA A 88 14.37 -18.11 -24.68
N LEU A 89 14.98 -17.43 -23.70
CA LEU A 89 15.57 -16.11 -23.92
C LEU A 89 16.72 -16.17 -24.94
N GLU A 90 17.57 -17.18 -24.86
CA GLU A 90 18.66 -17.39 -25.81
C GLU A 90 18.12 -17.55 -27.24
N ARG A 91 17.10 -18.37 -27.46
CA ARG A 91 16.44 -18.50 -28.77
C ARG A 91 15.82 -17.18 -29.24
N GLY A 92 15.19 -16.43 -28.36
CA GLY A 92 14.51 -15.15 -28.68
C GLY A 92 15.48 -14.02 -29.02
N THR A 93 16.69 -14.03 -28.44
CA THR A 93 17.71 -12.98 -28.65
C THR A 93 18.80 -13.37 -29.63
N GLY A 94 19.00 -14.67 -29.85
CA GLY A 94 20.17 -15.21 -30.58
C GLY A 94 21.50 -15.00 -29.85
N ARG A 95 21.45 -14.81 -28.52
CA ARG A 95 22.60 -14.63 -27.61
C ARG A 95 22.60 -15.76 -26.59
N SER A 96 23.72 -16.06 -25.94
CA SER A 96 23.85 -17.16 -24.99
C SER A 96 24.27 -16.66 -23.59
N PHE A 97 23.65 -17.21 -22.56
CA PHE A 97 23.89 -16.82 -21.18
C PHE A 97 25.24 -17.35 -20.68
N GLY A 98 26.14 -16.43 -20.35
CA GLY A 98 27.50 -16.75 -19.92
C GLY A 98 28.49 -17.09 -21.08
N ASP A 99 28.08 -16.85 -22.32
CA ASP A 99 28.94 -17.05 -23.48
C ASP A 99 29.87 -15.85 -23.73
N ALA A 100 31.08 -16.13 -24.13
CA ALA A 100 32.11 -15.14 -24.46
C ALA A 100 32.06 -14.62 -25.92
N GLU A 101 31.25 -15.19 -26.81
CA GLU A 101 31.15 -14.73 -28.20
C GLU A 101 29.96 -13.78 -28.40
N ARG A 102 28.78 -14.16 -27.90
CA ARG A 102 27.53 -13.39 -28.00
C ARG A 102 26.79 -13.39 -26.66
N PRO A 103 27.30 -12.68 -25.68
CA PRO A 103 26.78 -12.76 -24.31
C PRO A 103 25.35 -12.26 -24.20
N LEU A 104 24.48 -13.04 -23.55
CA LEU A 104 23.18 -12.63 -23.05
C LEU A 104 23.35 -12.19 -21.61
N LEU A 105 22.99 -10.95 -21.31
CA LEU A 105 22.77 -10.50 -19.93
C LEU A 105 21.27 -10.45 -19.64
N ILE A 106 20.90 -10.73 -18.39
CA ILE A 106 19.51 -10.78 -17.96
C ILE A 106 19.30 -9.96 -16.68
N SER A 107 18.07 -9.52 -16.47
CA SER A 107 17.60 -8.92 -15.23
C SER A 107 16.71 -9.89 -14.47
N VAL A 108 16.74 -9.83 -13.12
CA VAL A 108 15.87 -10.56 -12.21
C VAL A 108 15.13 -9.55 -11.38
N ARG A 109 13.81 -9.44 -11.61
CA ARG A 109 12.96 -8.37 -11.06
C ARG A 109 11.81 -8.99 -10.26
N SER A 110 11.52 -8.44 -9.09
CA SER A 110 10.35 -8.83 -8.31
C SER A 110 9.05 -8.42 -9.01
N GLY A 111 8.00 -9.22 -8.84
CA GLY A 111 6.69 -8.96 -9.40
C GLY A 111 5.58 -9.48 -8.49
N ALA A 112 5.09 -8.66 -7.56
CA ALA A 112 3.88 -8.97 -6.82
C ALA A 112 2.62 -8.59 -7.63
N ALA A 113 1.47 -9.17 -7.31
CA ALA A 113 0.18 -8.83 -7.89
C ALA A 113 -0.15 -7.34 -7.67
N VAL A 114 0.18 -6.82 -6.49
CA VAL A 114 0.04 -5.42 -6.11
C VAL A 114 1.37 -4.69 -6.35
N SER A 115 1.31 -3.52 -6.99
CA SER A 115 2.50 -2.69 -7.23
C SER A 115 3.07 -2.14 -5.92
N MET A 116 4.33 -2.44 -5.64
CA MET A 116 5.07 -1.99 -4.44
C MET A 116 6.38 -1.31 -4.88
N PRO A 117 6.32 -0.05 -5.35
CA PRO A 117 7.46 0.62 -5.97
C PRO A 117 8.65 0.75 -5.00
N GLY A 118 9.83 0.28 -5.40
CA GLY A 118 11.05 0.37 -4.60
C GLY A 118 11.12 -0.55 -3.37
N MET A 119 10.02 -1.25 -3.02
CA MET A 119 9.98 -2.06 -1.79
C MET A 119 10.67 -3.42 -1.93
N MET A 120 10.88 -3.88 -3.15
CA MET A 120 11.44 -5.20 -3.43
C MET A 120 12.63 -5.09 -4.38
N ASP A 121 13.50 -6.08 -4.31
CA ASP A 121 14.79 -6.04 -4.98
C ASP A 121 14.72 -6.35 -6.48
N THR A 122 15.69 -5.78 -7.21
CA THR A 122 15.96 -6.02 -8.63
C THR A 122 17.45 -6.23 -8.79
N VAL A 123 17.87 -7.22 -9.57
CA VAL A 123 19.29 -7.44 -9.93
C VAL A 123 19.43 -7.37 -11.44
N LEU A 124 20.28 -6.47 -11.92
CA LEU A 124 20.54 -6.23 -13.34
C LEU A 124 21.86 -6.84 -13.77
N ASN A 125 22.04 -7.00 -15.07
CA ASN A 125 23.31 -7.39 -15.70
C ASN A 125 23.85 -8.77 -15.26
N LEU A 126 22.96 -9.70 -14.83
CA LEU A 126 23.37 -11.07 -14.52
C LEU A 126 23.90 -11.79 -15.77
N GLY A 127 24.89 -12.62 -15.54
CA GLY A 127 25.60 -13.33 -16.62
C GLY A 127 26.96 -12.72 -16.94
N ILE A 128 27.26 -11.52 -16.42
CA ILE A 128 28.55 -10.86 -16.64
C ILE A 128 29.61 -11.38 -15.64
N ASN A 129 30.76 -11.66 -16.17
CA ASN A 129 32.02 -12.00 -15.48
C ASN A 129 33.20 -11.39 -16.24
N ASP A 130 34.45 -11.65 -15.84
CA ASP A 130 35.63 -11.08 -16.46
C ASP A 130 35.80 -11.48 -17.95
N GLU A 131 35.28 -12.63 -18.36
CA GLU A 131 35.29 -13.10 -19.73
C GLU A 131 34.22 -12.43 -20.59
N VAL A 132 32.99 -12.33 -20.06
CA VAL A 132 31.87 -11.65 -20.70
C VAL A 132 32.11 -10.15 -20.81
N GLU A 133 32.76 -9.51 -19.82
CA GLU A 133 33.17 -8.10 -19.93
C GLU A 133 34.10 -7.86 -21.12
N ARG A 134 35.12 -8.74 -21.29
CA ARG A 134 35.99 -8.65 -22.46
C ARG A 134 35.26 -8.86 -23.79
N ALA A 135 34.31 -9.79 -23.82
CA ALA A 135 33.47 -10.03 -24.99
C ALA A 135 32.60 -8.83 -25.34
N LEU A 136 31.93 -8.22 -24.34
CA LEU A 136 31.15 -7.01 -24.54
C LEU A 136 32.00 -5.83 -25.00
N ALA A 137 33.18 -5.64 -24.42
CA ALA A 137 34.12 -4.59 -24.86
C ALA A 137 34.56 -4.78 -26.32
N ALA A 138 34.78 -6.00 -26.75
CA ALA A 138 35.13 -6.32 -28.13
C ALA A 138 33.98 -6.15 -29.12
N GLU A 139 32.77 -6.65 -28.76
CA GLU A 139 31.56 -6.57 -29.59
C GLU A 139 31.12 -5.10 -29.77
N THR A 140 31.08 -4.33 -28.71
CA THR A 140 30.58 -2.94 -28.74
C THR A 140 31.67 -1.93 -29.13
N ARG A 141 32.93 -2.33 -29.12
CA ARG A 141 34.11 -1.45 -29.25
C ARG A 141 34.08 -0.31 -28.18
N ASN A 142 33.47 -0.57 -27.06
CA ASN A 142 33.30 0.38 -25.94
C ASN A 142 33.72 -0.31 -24.63
N PRO A 143 35.02 -0.34 -24.29
CA PRO A 143 35.47 -0.93 -23.03
C PRO A 143 34.97 -0.19 -21.80
N GLY A 144 34.69 1.11 -21.91
CA GLY A 144 34.09 1.90 -20.81
C GLY A 144 32.70 1.42 -20.45
N TYR A 145 31.85 1.15 -21.44
CA TYR A 145 30.55 0.57 -21.25
C TYR A 145 30.61 -0.82 -20.58
N ALA A 146 31.50 -1.70 -21.07
CA ALA A 146 31.60 -3.05 -20.51
C ALA A 146 32.06 -3.03 -19.05
N ALA A 147 33.06 -2.21 -18.72
CA ALA A 147 33.56 -2.03 -17.36
C ALA A 147 32.52 -1.40 -16.42
N ASP A 148 31.76 -0.37 -16.87
CA ASP A 148 30.67 0.24 -16.12
C ASP A 148 29.57 -0.79 -15.83
N THR A 149 29.14 -1.55 -16.85
CA THR A 149 28.11 -2.60 -16.71
C THR A 149 28.53 -3.68 -15.71
N HIS A 150 29.80 -4.14 -15.76
CA HIS A 150 30.31 -5.12 -14.79
C HIS A 150 30.47 -4.51 -13.38
N GLY A 151 30.93 -3.30 -13.28
CA GLY A 151 31.04 -2.57 -12.02
C GLY A 151 29.69 -2.40 -11.32
N ARG A 152 28.63 -1.99 -12.05
CA ARG A 152 27.25 -1.89 -11.58
C ARG A 152 26.71 -3.23 -11.09
N PHE A 153 26.87 -4.28 -11.87
CA PHE A 153 26.49 -5.64 -11.49
C PHE A 153 27.13 -6.07 -10.16
N ARG A 154 28.47 -5.93 -10.06
CA ARG A 154 29.21 -6.34 -8.85
C ARG A 154 28.76 -5.58 -7.61
N SER A 155 28.53 -4.27 -7.73
CA SER A 155 28.03 -3.45 -6.63
C SER A 155 26.64 -3.90 -6.18
N GLN A 156 25.72 -4.02 -7.12
CA GLN A 156 24.33 -4.41 -6.87
C GLN A 156 24.21 -5.85 -6.34
N TYR A 157 24.99 -6.79 -6.89
CA TYR A 157 24.98 -8.18 -6.43
C TYR A 157 25.50 -8.33 -4.98
N ARG A 158 26.53 -7.56 -4.62
CA ARG A 158 27.05 -7.52 -3.25
C ARG A 158 26.04 -6.97 -2.26
N GLU A 159 25.40 -5.87 -2.62
CA GLU A 159 24.40 -5.22 -1.80
C GLU A 159 23.15 -6.10 -1.59
N ILE A 160 22.57 -6.59 -2.69
CA ILE A 160 21.26 -7.25 -2.68
C ILE A 160 21.36 -8.75 -2.37
N VAL A 161 22.31 -9.44 -3.03
CA VAL A 161 22.34 -10.91 -2.96
C VAL A 161 23.20 -11.39 -1.81
N LEU A 162 24.39 -10.77 -1.62
CA LEU A 162 25.33 -11.19 -0.59
C LEU A 162 25.10 -10.47 0.75
N GLY A 163 24.52 -9.27 0.75
CA GLY A 163 24.41 -8.43 1.96
C GLY A 163 25.79 -8.06 2.55
N ASP A 164 26.86 -8.18 1.76
CA ASP A 164 28.25 -7.90 2.13
C ASP A 164 28.94 -7.10 1.02
N PRO A 165 29.28 -5.81 1.26
CA PRO A 165 29.98 -4.99 0.26
C PRO A 165 31.34 -5.53 -0.19
N ARG A 166 31.95 -6.45 0.57
CA ARG A 166 33.23 -7.09 0.28
C ARG A 166 33.08 -8.53 -0.21
N GLY A 167 31.85 -9.06 -0.27
CA GLY A 167 31.58 -10.43 -0.67
C GLY A 167 32.11 -10.75 -2.06
N ALA A 168 32.59 -11.98 -2.25
CA ALA A 168 33.06 -12.47 -3.53
C ALA A 168 31.86 -12.79 -4.44
N VAL A 169 31.72 -12.05 -5.54
CA VAL A 169 30.69 -12.30 -6.56
C VAL A 169 31.05 -13.56 -7.35
N PRO A 170 30.13 -14.54 -7.51
CA PRO A 170 30.39 -15.75 -8.30
C PRO A 170 30.77 -15.42 -9.74
N GLN A 171 31.75 -16.15 -10.29
CA GLN A 171 32.11 -16.04 -11.70
C GLN A 171 31.23 -16.91 -12.61
N ASP A 172 30.57 -17.94 -12.06
CA ASP A 172 29.60 -18.76 -12.79
C ASP A 172 28.24 -17.99 -12.93
N PRO A 173 27.79 -17.68 -14.15
CA PRO A 173 26.53 -17.02 -14.43
C PRO A 173 25.31 -17.74 -13.83
N TRP A 174 25.33 -19.05 -13.75
CA TRP A 174 24.23 -19.84 -13.20
C TRP A 174 24.15 -19.75 -11.67
N GLU A 175 25.30 -19.66 -10.99
CA GLU A 175 25.32 -19.36 -9.54
C GLU A 175 24.82 -17.94 -9.28
N GLN A 176 25.20 -16.96 -10.12
CA GLN A 176 24.69 -15.60 -10.04
C GLN A 176 23.15 -15.57 -10.15
N LEU A 177 22.59 -16.25 -11.16
CA LEU A 177 21.15 -16.31 -11.38
C LEU A 177 20.43 -16.99 -10.22
N ARG A 178 20.92 -18.12 -9.73
CA ARG A 178 20.34 -18.84 -8.60
C ARG A 178 20.31 -17.99 -7.34
N GLY A 179 21.39 -17.28 -7.06
CA GLY A 179 21.51 -16.34 -5.95
C GLY A 179 20.54 -15.18 -6.06
N ALA A 180 20.41 -14.58 -7.25
CA ALA A 180 19.53 -13.45 -7.52
C ALA A 180 18.05 -13.80 -7.37
N VAL A 181 17.58 -14.93 -7.94
CA VAL A 181 16.20 -15.38 -7.80
C VAL A 181 15.87 -15.61 -6.31
N ALA A 182 16.76 -16.27 -5.57
CA ALA A 182 16.58 -16.48 -4.15
C ALA A 182 16.54 -15.17 -3.33
N ALA A 183 17.39 -14.19 -3.67
CA ALA A 183 17.41 -12.89 -3.03
C ALA A 183 16.11 -12.09 -3.28
N VAL A 184 15.63 -12.09 -4.53
CA VAL A 184 14.37 -11.44 -4.88
C VAL A 184 13.19 -12.09 -4.18
N PHE A 185 13.14 -13.41 -4.03
CA PHE A 185 12.11 -14.08 -3.23
C PHE A 185 12.17 -13.68 -1.75
N ARG A 186 13.37 -13.61 -1.16
CA ARG A 186 13.55 -13.17 0.23
C ARG A 186 13.16 -11.71 0.45
N SER A 187 13.28 -10.85 -0.58
CA SER A 187 12.96 -9.42 -0.45
C SER A 187 11.48 -9.16 -0.13
N TRP A 188 10.58 -10.12 -0.41
CA TRP A 188 9.19 -10.09 0.04
C TRP A 188 9.08 -9.95 1.56
N ASP A 189 9.97 -10.62 2.30
CA ASP A 189 9.98 -10.63 3.76
C ASP A 189 10.87 -9.55 4.38
N SER A 190 11.40 -8.60 3.59
CA SER A 190 12.16 -7.46 4.08
C SER A 190 11.31 -6.54 4.96
N ALA A 191 11.94 -5.84 5.92
CA ALA A 191 11.25 -4.92 6.82
C ALA A 191 10.47 -3.83 6.06
N ARG A 192 11.09 -3.22 5.01
CA ARG A 192 10.45 -2.20 4.17
C ARG A 192 9.22 -2.75 3.42
N ALA A 193 9.31 -3.97 2.85
CA ALA A 193 8.19 -4.58 2.14
C ALA A 193 7.02 -4.90 3.09
N LYS A 194 7.30 -5.41 4.29
CA LYS A 194 6.30 -5.66 5.34
C LYS A 194 5.64 -4.36 5.81
N THR A 195 6.42 -3.31 6.05
CA THR A 195 5.89 -2.00 6.46
C THR A 195 4.96 -1.43 5.39
N TYR A 196 5.36 -1.50 4.11
CA TYR A 196 4.51 -1.06 3.01
C TYR A 196 3.21 -1.86 2.93
N ARG A 197 3.27 -3.21 3.00
CA ARG A 197 2.07 -4.05 2.94
C ARG A 197 1.11 -3.75 4.08
N ARG A 198 1.60 -3.60 5.31
CA ARG A 198 0.76 -3.22 6.47
C ARG A 198 0.07 -1.89 6.24
N SER A 199 0.79 -0.88 5.74
CA SER A 199 0.21 0.45 5.49
C SER A 199 -0.87 0.45 4.40
N ARG A 200 -0.92 -0.61 3.57
CA ARG A 200 -1.84 -0.76 2.44
C ARG A 200 -2.87 -1.88 2.63
N GLY A 201 -2.86 -2.58 3.76
CA GLY A 201 -3.74 -3.72 3.98
C GLY A 201 -3.50 -4.90 3.03
N VAL A 202 -2.27 -5.05 2.52
CA VAL A 202 -1.90 -6.16 1.61
C VAL A 202 -1.45 -7.36 2.44
N SER A 203 -2.04 -8.54 2.18
CA SER A 203 -1.70 -9.79 2.89
C SER A 203 -0.25 -10.21 2.64
N ASP A 204 0.41 -10.72 3.69
CA ASP A 204 1.75 -11.31 3.60
C ASP A 204 1.77 -12.64 2.82
N ASP A 205 0.63 -13.32 2.66
CA ASP A 205 0.52 -14.62 2.00
C ASP A 205 0.37 -14.54 0.48
N LEU A 206 0.15 -13.34 -0.08
CA LEU A 206 0.07 -13.16 -1.55
C LEU A 206 1.36 -13.55 -2.26
N GLY A 207 2.51 -13.44 -1.60
CA GLY A 207 3.80 -13.78 -2.17
C GLY A 207 4.23 -12.87 -3.31
N THR A 208 5.30 -13.27 -3.98
CA THR A 208 5.86 -12.57 -5.13
C THR A 208 6.26 -13.55 -6.24
N ALA A 209 6.10 -13.13 -7.48
CA ALA A 209 6.74 -13.79 -8.62
C ALA A 209 8.10 -13.13 -8.92
N VAL A 210 8.89 -13.77 -9.75
CA VAL A 210 10.14 -13.22 -10.28
C VAL A 210 10.04 -13.15 -11.79
N THR A 211 10.28 -11.97 -12.37
CA THR A 211 10.41 -11.77 -13.82
C THR A 211 11.88 -11.81 -14.20
N VAL A 212 12.26 -12.72 -15.09
CA VAL A 212 13.59 -12.81 -15.70
C VAL A 212 13.48 -12.32 -17.12
N GLN A 213 14.23 -11.27 -17.49
CA GLN A 213 14.11 -10.60 -18.79
C GLN A 213 15.48 -10.33 -19.40
N ALA A 214 15.58 -10.49 -20.73
CA ALA A 214 16.77 -10.11 -21.46
C ALA A 214 17.05 -8.61 -21.28
N MET A 215 18.32 -8.25 -21.03
CA MET A 215 18.74 -6.87 -20.89
C MET A 215 18.76 -6.16 -22.24
N VAL A 216 18.43 -4.87 -22.20
CA VAL A 216 18.66 -3.85 -23.22
C VAL A 216 19.37 -2.67 -22.59
N PHE A 217 20.22 -1.98 -23.32
CA PHE A 217 21.24 -1.11 -22.72
C PHE A 217 21.08 0.35 -23.14
N GLY A 218 20.55 1.17 -22.22
CA GLY A 218 20.47 2.62 -22.39
C GLY A 218 21.80 3.36 -22.24
N ASN A 219 22.87 2.68 -21.80
CA ASN A 219 24.21 3.23 -21.65
C ASN A 219 25.21 2.74 -22.72
N LEU A 220 24.70 2.14 -23.82
CA LEU A 220 25.54 1.53 -24.83
C LEU A 220 26.32 2.58 -25.66
N ASP A 221 25.62 3.60 -26.16
CA ASP A 221 26.16 4.63 -27.04
C ASP A 221 25.41 5.96 -26.92
N ALA A 222 25.75 6.94 -27.77
CA ALA A 222 25.14 8.27 -27.75
C ALA A 222 23.67 8.29 -28.20
N LEU A 223 23.19 7.22 -28.87
CA LEU A 223 21.78 7.03 -29.28
C LEU A 223 21.04 6.09 -28.32
N SER A 224 21.56 5.94 -27.12
CA SER A 224 20.99 5.07 -26.08
C SER A 224 20.63 5.86 -24.84
N GLY A 225 19.58 5.41 -24.13
CA GLY A 225 19.12 5.99 -22.89
C GLY A 225 17.94 5.24 -22.33
N THR A 226 17.48 5.67 -21.16
CA THR A 226 16.29 5.12 -20.50
C THR A 226 15.32 6.24 -20.11
N GLY A 227 14.04 5.95 -20.00
CA GLY A 227 13.05 6.96 -19.66
C GLY A 227 11.76 6.38 -19.09
N VAL A 228 10.95 7.29 -18.60
CA VAL A 228 9.59 7.04 -18.14
C VAL A 228 8.64 8.00 -18.83
N LEU A 229 7.51 7.49 -19.30
CA LEU A 229 6.46 8.25 -19.92
C LEU A 229 5.12 7.98 -19.24
N PHE A 230 4.37 9.04 -18.93
CA PHE A 230 2.96 9.00 -18.56
C PHE A 230 2.10 9.43 -19.73
N THR A 231 1.05 8.68 -20.05
CA THR A 231 0.17 8.98 -21.18
C THR A 231 -0.61 10.29 -20.99
N ARG A 232 -0.79 10.71 -19.72
CA ARG A 232 -1.30 12.03 -19.34
C ARG A 232 -0.47 12.56 -18.15
N ASN A 233 -0.50 13.87 -17.94
CA ASN A 233 0.21 14.47 -16.82
C ASN A 233 -0.30 13.91 -15.47
N PRO A 234 0.54 13.20 -14.69
CA PRO A 234 0.13 12.55 -13.44
C PRO A 234 -0.14 13.52 -12.29
N ASN A 235 0.22 14.81 -12.45
CA ASN A 235 0.00 15.86 -11.47
C ASN A 235 -1.29 16.64 -11.76
N THR A 236 -1.61 16.91 -13.03
CA THR A 236 -2.75 17.75 -13.44
C THR A 236 -3.89 16.96 -14.05
N GLY A 237 -3.65 15.77 -14.61
CA GLY A 237 -4.63 14.96 -15.34
C GLY A 237 -4.90 15.43 -16.77
N GLU A 238 -4.18 16.45 -17.25
CA GLU A 238 -4.30 16.94 -18.60
C GLU A 238 -3.84 15.90 -19.63
N ARG A 239 -4.52 15.89 -20.79
CA ARG A 239 -4.17 15.03 -21.93
C ARG A 239 -2.93 15.56 -22.64
N ALA A 240 -1.83 15.59 -21.93
CA ALA A 240 -0.52 15.90 -22.45
C ALA A 240 0.44 14.82 -21.94
N VAL A 241 1.15 14.20 -22.84
CA VAL A 241 2.21 13.23 -22.48
C VAL A 241 3.21 13.93 -21.57
N PHE A 242 3.55 13.26 -20.49
CA PHE A 242 4.50 13.75 -19.50
C PHE A 242 5.57 12.71 -19.29
N GLY A 243 6.83 13.07 -19.28
CA GLY A 243 7.88 12.08 -19.07
C GLY A 243 9.26 12.65 -19.11
N GLU A 244 10.20 11.82 -18.72
CA GLU A 244 11.61 12.15 -18.58
C GLU A 244 12.48 11.09 -19.24
N TRP A 245 13.63 11.50 -19.69
CA TRP A 245 14.59 10.74 -20.47
C TRP A 245 16.02 11.01 -20.00
N LEU A 246 16.81 9.96 -19.81
CA LEU A 246 18.19 10.02 -19.37
C LEU A 246 19.10 9.37 -20.42
N VAL A 247 19.86 10.19 -21.13
CA VAL A 247 20.86 9.73 -22.10
C VAL A 247 21.98 9.00 -21.36
N GLY A 248 22.37 7.84 -21.84
CA GLY A 248 23.43 7.02 -21.25
C GLY A 248 23.05 6.41 -19.89
N GLY A 249 21.78 6.47 -19.47
CA GLY A 249 21.29 5.84 -18.26
C GLY A 249 20.93 4.37 -18.48
N GLN A 250 20.97 3.58 -17.42
CA GLN A 250 20.58 2.18 -17.43
C GLN A 250 19.47 1.92 -16.38
N GLY A 251 18.39 1.24 -16.81
CA GLY A 251 17.36 0.73 -15.91
C GLY A 251 16.80 1.78 -14.96
N GLU A 252 17.08 1.63 -13.67
CA GLU A 252 16.51 2.45 -12.59
C GLU A 252 17.16 3.83 -12.41
N ASP A 253 18.20 4.18 -13.20
CA ASP A 253 18.92 5.47 -13.05
C ASP A 253 17.98 6.67 -13.16
N VAL A 254 16.98 6.62 -14.06
CA VAL A 254 16.01 7.71 -14.26
C VAL A 254 15.09 7.92 -13.07
N VAL A 255 14.75 6.85 -12.34
CA VAL A 255 13.83 6.90 -11.18
C VAL A 255 14.55 6.92 -9.84
N SER A 256 15.87 6.71 -9.82
CA SER A 256 16.71 6.67 -8.61
C SER A 256 16.81 8.01 -7.88
N GLY A 257 16.54 9.12 -8.57
CA GLY A 257 16.71 10.48 -8.05
C GLY A 257 18.17 10.91 -7.90
N ARG A 258 19.15 10.11 -8.33
CA ARG A 258 20.60 10.41 -8.25
C ARG A 258 21.06 11.32 -9.37
N THR A 259 20.35 11.37 -10.46
CA THR A 259 20.60 12.17 -11.65
C THR A 259 19.38 13.01 -11.98
N THR A 260 19.57 14.12 -12.68
CA THR A 260 18.46 14.93 -13.20
C THR A 260 18.23 14.56 -14.66
N PRO A 261 17.12 13.87 -14.99
CA PRO A 261 16.78 13.52 -16.35
C PRO A 261 16.36 14.76 -17.15
N ARG A 262 16.20 14.61 -18.46
CA ARG A 262 15.75 15.65 -19.37
C ARG A 262 14.28 15.43 -19.75
N PRO A 263 13.56 16.49 -20.19
CA PRO A 263 12.24 16.33 -20.76
C PRO A 263 12.24 15.42 -22.01
N LEU A 264 11.12 14.76 -22.29
CA LEU A 264 10.97 13.94 -23.50
C LEU A 264 11.11 14.73 -24.82
N ASP A 265 10.93 16.03 -24.78
CA ASP A 265 11.10 16.93 -25.94
C ASP A 265 12.51 16.84 -26.55
N ASP A 266 13.53 16.49 -25.76
CA ASP A 266 14.88 16.25 -26.26
C ASP A 266 14.93 15.06 -27.26
N LEU A 267 14.04 14.04 -27.12
CA LEU A 267 13.91 12.95 -28.09
C LEU A 267 13.35 13.42 -29.44
N ALA A 268 12.51 14.43 -29.44
CA ALA A 268 11.98 15.00 -30.70
C ALA A 268 13.09 15.59 -31.57
N ILE A 269 14.14 16.07 -30.92
CA ILE A 269 15.30 16.66 -31.61
C ILE A 269 16.33 15.59 -32.03
N THR A 270 16.57 14.62 -31.13
CA THR A 270 17.66 13.65 -31.34
C THR A 270 17.24 12.38 -32.04
N MET A 271 16.03 11.89 -31.76
CA MET A 271 15.48 10.62 -32.24
C MET A 271 13.96 10.71 -32.50
N PRO A 272 13.50 11.54 -33.50
CA PRO A 272 12.07 11.78 -33.72
C PRO A 272 11.27 10.52 -34.03
N ASP A 273 11.86 9.55 -34.75
CA ASP A 273 11.18 8.28 -35.09
C ASP A 273 10.96 7.41 -33.84
N VAL A 274 11.90 7.45 -32.88
CA VAL A 274 11.75 6.75 -31.59
C VAL A 274 10.65 7.38 -30.77
N LEU A 275 10.60 8.73 -30.73
CA LEU A 275 9.52 9.43 -30.03
C LEU A 275 8.17 9.12 -30.66
N ALA A 276 8.04 9.10 -31.98
CA ALA A 276 6.80 8.76 -32.66
C ALA A 276 6.31 7.35 -32.29
N GLN A 277 7.21 6.35 -32.33
CA GLN A 277 6.90 4.97 -31.92
C GLN A 277 6.48 4.90 -30.44
N LEU A 278 7.13 5.66 -29.55
CA LEU A 278 6.82 5.70 -28.13
C LEU A 278 5.43 6.32 -27.89
N LEU A 279 5.08 7.38 -28.62
CA LEU A 279 3.75 8.02 -28.52
C LEU A 279 2.65 7.11 -29.07
N ASP A 280 2.88 6.39 -30.17
CA ASP A 280 1.93 5.41 -30.71
C ASP A 280 1.70 4.26 -29.70
N ALA A 281 2.76 3.77 -29.08
CA ALA A 281 2.65 2.75 -28.03
C ALA A 281 1.90 3.27 -26.80
N ALA A 282 2.15 4.52 -26.40
CA ALA A 282 1.47 5.16 -25.28
C ALA A 282 -0.05 5.29 -25.51
N ASP A 283 -0.45 5.73 -26.71
CA ASP A 283 -1.85 5.87 -27.10
C ASP A 283 -2.55 4.49 -27.16
N LEU A 284 -1.88 3.47 -27.70
CA LEU A 284 -2.38 2.10 -27.69
C LEU A 284 -2.59 1.59 -26.26
N LEU A 285 -1.60 1.73 -25.38
CA LEU A 285 -1.65 1.25 -24.00
C LEU A 285 -2.70 2.01 -23.15
N GLU A 286 -2.89 3.33 -23.37
CA GLU A 286 -3.95 4.10 -22.70
C GLU A 286 -5.33 3.62 -23.13
N ARG A 287 -5.55 3.38 -24.43
CA ARG A 287 -6.84 2.89 -24.95
C ARG A 287 -7.15 1.49 -24.47
N ASP A 288 -6.18 0.59 -24.50
CA ASP A 288 -6.33 -0.79 -24.06
C ASP A 288 -6.57 -0.87 -22.55
N GLY A 289 -5.72 -0.23 -21.75
CA GLY A 289 -5.85 -0.17 -20.30
C GLY A 289 -6.98 0.73 -19.81
N ARG A 290 -7.56 1.57 -20.70
CA ARG A 290 -8.59 2.57 -20.41
C ARG A 290 -8.26 3.46 -19.22
N ASP A 291 -6.98 3.65 -18.93
CA ASP A 291 -6.47 4.44 -17.79
C ASP A 291 -5.13 5.07 -18.14
N ILE A 292 -4.73 6.12 -17.38
CA ILE A 292 -3.40 6.71 -17.50
C ILE A 292 -2.34 5.62 -17.27
N GLN A 293 -1.42 5.47 -18.21
CA GLN A 293 -0.33 4.51 -18.12
C GLN A 293 0.98 5.20 -17.73
N ASP A 294 1.76 4.50 -16.92
CA ASP A 294 3.15 4.75 -16.55
C ASP A 294 3.99 3.72 -17.28
N ILE A 295 4.80 4.17 -18.26
CA ILE A 295 5.53 3.34 -19.21
C ILE A 295 7.02 3.52 -19.00
N GLU A 296 7.71 2.45 -18.63
CA GLU A 296 9.18 2.41 -18.59
C GLU A 296 9.72 1.95 -19.93
N PHE A 297 10.66 2.70 -20.50
CA PHE A 297 11.26 2.39 -21.81
C PHE A 297 12.76 2.55 -21.82
N THR A 298 13.41 1.86 -22.74
CA THR A 298 14.85 2.01 -23.05
C THR A 298 15.02 2.17 -24.55
N VAL A 299 15.91 3.04 -24.94
CA VAL A 299 16.40 3.14 -26.31
C VAL A 299 17.81 2.56 -26.36
N GLU A 300 18.05 1.56 -27.18
CA GLU A 300 19.35 0.94 -27.42
C GLU A 300 19.77 1.19 -28.86
N SER A 301 20.79 2.01 -29.08
CA SER A 301 21.29 2.37 -30.42
C SER A 301 20.17 2.80 -31.37
N GLY A 302 19.30 3.70 -30.92
CA GLY A 302 18.16 4.22 -31.69
C GLY A 302 16.97 3.27 -31.84
N ARG A 303 16.96 2.12 -31.17
CA ARG A 303 15.84 1.18 -31.16
C ARG A 303 15.05 1.27 -29.86
N LEU A 304 13.73 1.48 -29.96
CA LEU A 304 12.83 1.51 -28.81
C LEU A 304 12.57 0.10 -28.24
N TRP A 305 12.57 0.03 -26.91
CA TRP A 305 12.14 -1.12 -26.12
C TRP A 305 11.25 -0.67 -24.97
N LEU A 306 10.10 -1.32 -24.80
CA LEU A 306 9.22 -1.11 -23.65
C LEU A 306 9.53 -2.16 -22.59
N LEU A 307 9.74 -1.72 -21.35
CA LEU A 307 10.15 -2.60 -20.25
C LEU A 307 8.98 -2.95 -19.33
N GLN A 308 8.05 -2.03 -19.14
CA GLN A 308 6.88 -2.17 -18.26
C GLN A 308 5.84 -1.12 -18.60
N SER A 309 4.56 -1.47 -18.44
CA SER A 309 3.45 -0.53 -18.39
C SER A 309 2.56 -0.84 -17.18
N ARG A 310 2.06 0.19 -16.50
CA ARG A 310 1.16 0.04 -15.35
C ARG A 310 0.23 1.25 -15.24
N PRO A 311 -0.94 1.12 -14.58
CA PRO A 311 -1.76 2.28 -14.21
C PRO A 311 -0.93 3.28 -13.39
N ALA A 312 -0.95 4.53 -13.81
CA ALA A 312 -0.11 5.59 -13.24
C ALA A 312 -0.51 5.95 -11.81
N LYS A 313 0.47 6.07 -10.92
CA LYS A 313 0.29 6.74 -9.64
C LYS A 313 0.15 8.25 -9.92
N ARG A 314 -0.95 8.84 -9.44
CA ARG A 314 -1.36 10.20 -9.79
C ARG A 314 -1.87 10.97 -8.58
N SER A 315 -1.78 12.29 -8.66
CA SER A 315 -2.33 13.17 -7.64
C SER A 315 -3.86 13.10 -7.58
N ALA A 316 -4.45 13.57 -6.49
CA ALA A 316 -5.91 13.68 -6.37
C ALA A 316 -6.52 14.55 -7.48
N ARG A 317 -5.84 15.65 -7.87
CA ARG A 317 -6.25 16.51 -8.97
C ARG A 317 -6.27 15.75 -10.29
N ALA A 318 -5.21 15.00 -10.59
CA ALA A 318 -5.12 14.21 -11.81
C ALA A 318 -6.15 13.08 -11.84
N ALA A 319 -6.46 12.44 -10.69
CA ALA A 319 -7.48 11.40 -10.61
C ALA A 319 -8.87 11.95 -10.97
N VAL A 320 -9.27 13.08 -10.38
CA VAL A 320 -10.55 13.74 -10.66
C VAL A 320 -10.63 14.20 -12.12
N ARG A 321 -9.61 14.94 -12.59
CA ARG A 321 -9.56 15.47 -13.95
C ARG A 321 -9.58 14.38 -15.01
N ALA A 322 -8.74 13.33 -14.86
CA ALA A 322 -8.67 12.24 -15.82
C ALA A 322 -9.97 11.42 -15.86
N ALA A 323 -10.63 11.18 -14.74
CA ALA A 323 -11.91 10.48 -14.70
C ALA A 323 -12.96 11.24 -15.52
N VAL A 324 -13.03 12.57 -15.37
CA VAL A 324 -13.96 13.42 -16.13
C VAL A 324 -13.59 13.47 -17.62
N ALA A 325 -12.31 13.69 -17.94
CA ALA A 325 -11.84 13.81 -19.31
C ALA A 325 -12.01 12.49 -20.10
N MET A 326 -11.60 11.36 -19.53
CA MET A 326 -11.71 10.04 -20.17
C MET A 326 -13.17 9.62 -20.42
N ALA A 327 -14.09 9.97 -19.52
CA ALA A 327 -15.51 9.72 -19.75
C ALA A 327 -16.07 10.65 -20.85
N GLY A 328 -15.66 11.91 -20.87
CA GLY A 328 -16.02 12.86 -21.93
C GLY A 328 -15.48 12.45 -23.32
N GLU A 329 -14.33 11.79 -23.35
CA GLU A 329 -13.72 11.23 -24.57
C GLU A 329 -14.34 9.87 -24.98
N GLY A 330 -15.22 9.30 -24.16
CA GLY A 330 -15.83 7.99 -24.42
C GLY A 330 -14.89 6.80 -24.20
N LEU A 331 -13.75 7.00 -23.53
CA LEU A 331 -12.77 5.95 -23.22
C LEU A 331 -13.28 5.06 -22.10
N ILE A 332 -14.00 5.63 -21.15
CA ILE A 332 -14.68 4.95 -20.04
C ILE A 332 -16.12 5.44 -19.92
N ASP A 333 -16.99 4.68 -19.26
CA ASP A 333 -18.32 5.15 -18.91
C ASP A 333 -18.32 5.96 -17.60
N THR A 334 -19.44 6.64 -17.32
CA THR A 334 -19.59 7.49 -16.14
C THR A 334 -19.55 6.70 -14.82
N ALA A 335 -19.99 5.44 -14.82
CA ALA A 335 -19.94 4.57 -13.65
C ALA A 335 -18.49 4.22 -13.30
N THR A 336 -17.69 3.88 -14.30
CA THR A 336 -16.24 3.65 -14.17
C THR A 336 -15.53 4.94 -13.70
N ALA A 337 -15.89 6.11 -14.28
CA ALA A 337 -15.31 7.38 -13.84
C ALA A 337 -15.56 7.66 -12.35
N LEU A 338 -16.80 7.46 -11.90
CA LEU A 338 -17.17 7.60 -10.47
C LEU A 338 -16.50 6.55 -9.58
N GLY A 339 -16.26 5.34 -10.08
CA GLY A 339 -15.56 4.27 -9.34
C GLY A 339 -14.06 4.51 -9.18
N ARG A 340 -13.47 5.39 -9.99
CA ARG A 340 -12.01 5.70 -9.96
C ARG A 340 -11.64 6.86 -9.05
N VAL A 341 -12.61 7.56 -8.50
CA VAL A 341 -12.39 8.71 -7.62
C VAL A 341 -12.92 8.38 -6.24
N ASP A 342 -12.08 8.51 -5.24
CA ASP A 342 -12.47 8.31 -3.85
C ASP A 342 -12.81 9.62 -3.14
N ALA A 343 -13.43 9.50 -1.96
CA ALA A 343 -13.88 10.64 -1.17
C ALA A 343 -12.72 11.53 -0.68
N GLU A 344 -11.56 10.94 -0.38
CA GLU A 344 -10.41 11.72 0.10
C GLU A 344 -9.74 12.51 -1.03
N GLN A 345 -9.74 11.96 -2.24
CA GLN A 345 -9.30 12.69 -3.43
C GLN A 345 -10.18 13.93 -3.66
N VAL A 346 -11.52 13.79 -3.58
CA VAL A 346 -12.43 14.94 -3.72
C VAL A 346 -12.21 15.96 -2.60
N ARG A 347 -12.08 15.52 -1.33
CA ARG A 347 -11.75 16.44 -0.23
C ARG A 347 -10.43 17.15 -0.45
N THR A 348 -9.43 16.45 -0.95
CA THR A 348 -8.09 17.00 -1.18
C THR A 348 -8.11 18.08 -2.25
N VAL A 349 -8.80 17.87 -3.37
CA VAL A 349 -8.85 18.86 -4.45
C VAL A 349 -9.70 20.09 -4.12
N LEU A 350 -10.64 19.97 -3.19
CA LEU A 350 -11.46 21.09 -2.70
C LEU A 350 -10.78 21.91 -1.59
N ARG A 351 -9.61 21.51 -1.10
CA ARG A 351 -8.81 22.34 -0.18
C ARG A 351 -8.07 23.44 -0.97
N PRO A 352 -7.82 24.62 -0.37
CA PRO A 352 -6.89 25.60 -0.97
C PRO A 352 -5.54 24.91 -1.22
N ALA A 353 -5.15 24.77 -2.48
CA ALA A 353 -4.17 23.75 -2.84
C ALA A 353 -2.91 24.27 -3.53
N SER A 354 -2.86 25.46 -4.06
CA SER A 354 -1.68 25.97 -4.77
C SER A 354 -1.72 27.48 -4.95
N GLY A 355 -0.52 28.05 -5.09
CA GLY A 355 -0.30 29.49 -5.24
C GLY A 355 -0.28 30.20 -3.89
N VAL A 356 0.90 30.66 -3.57
CA VAL A 356 1.15 31.49 -2.40
C VAL A 356 1.05 32.96 -2.81
N GLU A 357 0.27 33.77 -2.07
CA GLU A 357 0.26 35.22 -2.25
C GLU A 357 1.26 35.85 -1.28
N THR A 358 2.44 36.16 -1.78
CA THR A 358 3.47 36.87 -1.01
C THR A 358 4.45 37.58 -1.92
N ASP A 359 4.88 38.76 -1.54
CA ASP A 359 5.92 39.55 -2.21
C ASP A 359 7.34 39.03 -1.90
N ARG A 360 7.48 38.02 -1.04
CA ARG A 360 8.77 37.43 -0.69
C ARG A 360 9.24 36.48 -1.77
N PRO A 361 10.53 36.40 -2.08
CA PRO A 361 11.06 35.35 -2.94
C PRO A 361 11.01 33.99 -2.22
N PRO A 362 10.76 32.85 -2.94
CA PRO A 362 10.87 31.53 -2.36
C PRO A 362 12.31 31.24 -1.91
N LEU A 363 12.43 30.42 -0.87
CA LEU A 363 13.73 29.92 -0.38
C LEU A 363 14.37 28.92 -1.35
N ALA A 364 13.54 28.12 -2.00
CA ALA A 364 13.98 27.13 -2.99
C ALA A 364 12.95 27.00 -4.12
N ARG A 365 13.44 26.61 -5.29
CA ARG A 365 12.64 26.24 -6.46
C ARG A 365 13.13 24.90 -6.99
N GLY A 366 12.20 24.09 -7.41
CA GLY A 366 12.45 22.79 -8.02
C GLY A 366 11.30 22.41 -8.95
N GLU A 367 11.22 21.16 -9.30
CA GLU A 367 10.18 20.62 -10.14
C GLU A 367 8.95 20.19 -9.31
N SER A 368 7.75 20.45 -9.84
CA SER A 368 6.47 19.99 -9.26
C SER A 368 6.34 18.48 -9.36
N ALA A 369 6.48 17.78 -8.25
CA ALA A 369 6.39 16.32 -8.22
C ALA A 369 5.03 15.80 -7.72
N CYS A 370 4.42 16.48 -6.75
CA CYS A 370 3.05 16.22 -6.30
C CYS A 370 2.40 17.55 -5.86
N PRO A 371 1.28 17.95 -6.48
CA PRO A 371 0.60 19.20 -6.14
C PRO A 371 0.05 19.20 -4.71
N GLY A 372 -0.06 20.38 -4.14
CA GLY A 372 -0.63 20.63 -2.82
C GLY A 372 0.18 21.67 -2.05
N LEU A 373 -0.35 22.12 -0.92
CA LEU A 373 0.28 23.07 -0.03
C LEU A 373 0.34 22.49 1.39
N ALA A 374 1.52 22.48 1.98
CA ALA A 374 1.69 22.06 3.37
C ALA A 374 2.83 22.81 4.04
N SER A 375 2.64 23.09 5.34
CA SER A 375 3.65 23.76 6.16
C SER A 375 4.14 22.83 7.26
N GLY A 376 5.40 23.01 7.68
CA GLY A 376 5.98 22.23 8.77
C GLY A 376 7.44 22.59 9.01
N VAL A 377 7.99 22.11 10.11
CA VAL A 377 9.40 22.23 10.43
C VAL A 377 10.19 21.22 9.61
N VAL A 378 11.26 21.70 8.95
CA VAL A 378 12.09 20.84 8.12
C VAL A 378 12.97 19.95 8.98
N VAL A 379 12.86 18.64 8.75
CA VAL A 379 13.74 17.59 9.28
C VAL A 379 14.46 16.90 8.13
N THR A 380 15.67 16.43 8.39
CA THR A 380 16.55 15.86 7.36
C THR A 380 16.80 14.37 7.53
N ASP A 381 16.28 13.81 8.61
CA ASP A 381 16.36 12.39 8.94
C ASP A 381 14.95 11.77 8.98
N PRO A 382 14.71 10.62 8.32
CA PRO A 382 13.39 10.01 8.24
C PRO A 382 12.91 9.45 9.60
N ASP A 383 13.79 8.94 10.47
CA ASP A 383 13.44 8.46 11.81
C ASP A 383 13.06 9.65 12.71
N GLU A 384 13.77 10.79 12.58
CA GLU A 384 13.41 12.03 13.25
C GLU A 384 12.04 12.55 12.76
N ALA A 385 11.77 12.45 11.45
CA ALA A 385 10.49 12.86 10.88
C ALA A 385 9.34 12.04 11.46
N GLU A 386 9.49 10.72 11.55
CA GLU A 386 8.51 9.83 12.16
C GLU A 386 8.31 10.16 13.64
N THR A 387 9.40 10.29 14.40
CA THR A 387 9.37 10.58 15.83
C THR A 387 8.66 11.91 16.13
N ARG A 388 9.01 13.00 15.41
CA ARG A 388 8.42 14.32 15.61
C ARG A 388 6.96 14.39 15.16
N ALA A 389 6.65 13.74 14.04
CA ALA A 389 5.26 13.63 13.57
C ALA A 389 4.39 12.82 14.56
N ALA A 390 4.91 11.73 15.13
CA ALA A 390 4.25 10.99 16.19
C ALA A 390 4.04 11.84 17.46
N ALA A 391 4.95 12.79 17.74
CA ALA A 391 4.79 13.80 18.78
C ALA A 391 3.77 14.90 18.43
N GLY A 392 3.18 14.89 17.22
CA GLY A 392 2.14 15.80 16.76
C GLY A 392 2.66 17.07 16.12
N GLU A 393 3.95 17.14 15.80
CA GLU A 393 4.52 18.25 15.04
C GLU A 393 4.22 18.07 13.54
N ASP A 394 3.97 19.19 12.87
CA ASP A 394 3.89 19.22 11.42
C ASP A 394 5.31 19.31 10.86
N VAL A 395 5.80 18.24 10.22
CA VAL A 395 7.17 18.15 9.70
C VAL A 395 7.20 18.09 8.18
N VAL A 396 8.24 18.64 7.60
CA VAL A 396 8.61 18.54 6.17
C VAL A 396 9.90 17.75 6.08
N LEU A 397 9.89 16.63 5.35
CA LEU A 397 11.09 15.83 5.14
C LEU A 397 11.90 16.40 3.97
N ALA A 398 13.13 16.83 4.25
CA ALA A 398 14.05 17.30 3.23
C ALA A 398 15.26 16.37 3.11
N ARG A 399 15.53 15.84 1.90
CA ARG A 399 16.59 14.88 1.64
C ARG A 399 17.42 15.30 0.43
N PRO A 400 18.71 14.93 0.30
CA PRO A 400 19.42 15.06 -0.97
C PRO A 400 18.72 14.24 -2.07
N THR A 401 18.36 12.99 -1.77
CA THR A 401 17.50 12.08 -2.54
C THR A 401 16.69 11.24 -1.56
N THR A 402 15.59 10.63 -1.99
CA THR A 402 14.88 9.62 -1.18
C THR A 402 15.15 8.22 -1.68
N SER A 403 15.18 7.28 -0.77
CA SER A 403 15.26 5.84 -1.03
C SER A 403 14.04 5.11 -0.47
N PRO A 404 13.82 3.84 -0.84
CA PRO A 404 12.75 3.04 -0.24
C PRO A 404 12.85 2.91 1.30
N ASP A 405 14.03 3.06 1.86
CA ASP A 405 14.24 3.01 3.32
C ASP A 405 13.75 4.29 4.03
N ASP A 406 13.57 5.40 3.31
CA ASP A 406 13.03 6.65 3.84
C ASP A 406 11.48 6.66 3.95
N LEU A 407 10.79 5.57 3.52
CA LEU A 407 9.34 5.53 3.37
C LEU A 407 8.57 5.89 4.66
N HIS A 408 9.01 5.43 5.82
CA HIS A 408 8.36 5.73 7.11
C HIS A 408 8.36 7.22 7.41
N GLY A 409 9.49 7.92 7.15
CA GLY A 409 9.59 9.38 7.28
C GLY A 409 8.74 10.11 6.24
N MET A 410 8.65 9.61 5.01
CA MET A 410 7.79 10.18 3.96
C MET A 410 6.29 10.04 4.29
N ILE A 411 5.88 8.94 4.91
CA ILE A 411 4.49 8.73 5.40
C ILE A 411 4.18 9.73 6.52
N ALA A 412 5.11 9.93 7.44
CA ALA A 412 4.95 10.81 8.58
C ALA A 412 4.94 12.29 8.20
N ALA A 413 5.72 12.68 7.20
CA ALA A 413 5.86 14.08 6.77
C ALA A 413 4.60 14.64 6.12
N ARG A 414 4.41 15.97 6.26
CA ARG A 414 3.35 16.74 5.60
C ARG A 414 3.69 17.09 4.16
N ALA A 415 4.98 17.24 3.86
CA ALA A 415 5.50 17.48 2.51
C ALA A 415 6.92 16.94 2.39
N ILE A 416 7.39 16.77 1.15
CA ILE A 416 8.71 16.26 0.83
C ILE A 416 9.45 17.28 -0.08
N VAL A 417 10.75 17.47 0.18
CA VAL A 417 11.64 18.31 -0.64
C VAL A 417 12.93 17.55 -0.91
N THR A 418 13.41 17.54 -2.17
CA THR A 418 14.71 16.92 -2.49
C THR A 418 15.63 17.87 -3.25
N GLU A 419 16.95 17.70 -3.08
CA GLU A 419 17.97 18.46 -3.84
C GLU A 419 18.08 17.96 -5.26
N LEU A 420 18.01 16.64 -5.46
CA LEU A 420 18.16 15.95 -6.73
C LEU A 420 16.88 15.19 -7.10
N GLY A 421 16.81 14.73 -8.34
CA GLY A 421 15.70 13.95 -8.88
C GLY A 421 14.73 14.79 -9.68
N GLY A 422 13.99 14.13 -10.56
CA GLY A 422 12.94 14.71 -11.40
C GLY A 422 11.53 14.27 -10.96
N ALA A 423 10.53 14.66 -11.74
CA ALA A 423 9.13 14.36 -11.47
C ALA A 423 8.77 12.86 -11.61
N THR A 424 9.66 12.03 -12.11
CA THR A 424 9.53 10.56 -12.19
C THR A 424 10.29 9.82 -11.07
N SER A 425 11.02 10.55 -10.20
CA SER A 425 11.86 9.99 -9.13
C SER A 425 11.04 9.23 -8.07
N HIS A 426 11.72 8.44 -7.24
CA HIS A 426 11.13 7.75 -6.09
C HIS A 426 10.36 8.71 -5.19
N ALA A 427 10.94 9.89 -4.87
CA ALA A 427 10.26 10.93 -4.08
C ALA A 427 8.91 11.33 -4.70
N ALA A 428 8.90 11.59 -6.02
CA ALA A 428 7.71 11.99 -6.76
C ALA A 428 6.64 10.89 -6.78
N LEU A 429 7.04 9.65 -7.07
CA LEU A 429 6.13 8.51 -7.18
C LEU A 429 5.44 8.21 -5.84
N VAL A 430 6.22 8.13 -4.76
CA VAL A 430 5.70 7.86 -3.41
C VAL A 430 4.85 9.04 -2.90
N SER A 431 5.27 10.28 -3.17
CA SER A 431 4.51 11.47 -2.75
C SER A 431 3.12 11.52 -3.40
N ARG A 432 2.99 11.18 -4.70
CA ARG A 432 1.68 11.07 -5.37
C ARG A 432 0.82 9.99 -4.77
N GLU A 433 1.42 8.85 -4.45
CA GLU A 433 0.72 7.74 -3.81
C GLU A 433 0.22 8.08 -2.40
N LEU A 434 0.99 8.86 -1.65
CA LEU A 434 0.65 9.32 -0.30
C LEU A 434 -0.20 10.61 -0.31
N GLY A 435 -0.38 11.28 -1.46
CA GLY A 435 -1.04 12.58 -1.55
C GLY A 435 -0.30 13.68 -0.79
N ARG A 436 1.06 13.63 -0.74
CA ARG A 436 1.90 14.60 -0.04
C ARG A 436 2.47 15.63 -1.01
N PRO A 437 2.34 16.94 -0.77
CA PRO A 437 3.01 17.96 -1.57
C PRO A 437 4.49 17.66 -1.70
N CYS A 438 5.04 17.75 -2.93
CA CYS A 438 6.43 17.40 -3.16
C CYS A 438 7.08 18.32 -4.20
N VAL A 439 8.28 18.77 -3.87
CA VAL A 439 9.16 19.54 -4.76
C VAL A 439 10.50 18.82 -4.86
N VAL A 440 10.93 18.48 -6.06
CA VAL A 440 12.18 17.74 -6.33
C VAL A 440 13.17 18.58 -7.11
N GLY A 441 14.45 18.19 -7.09
CA GLY A 441 15.46 18.89 -7.89
C GLY A 441 15.72 20.34 -7.48
N CYS A 442 15.61 20.67 -6.19
CA CYS A 442 15.80 22.05 -5.70
C CYS A 442 17.25 22.55 -5.75
N GLY A 443 18.19 21.69 -6.13
CA GLY A 443 19.62 21.99 -6.21
C GLY A 443 20.39 21.70 -4.92
N PRO A 444 21.72 21.51 -5.04
CA PRO A 444 22.57 21.11 -3.92
C PRO A 444 22.64 22.22 -2.84
N GLY A 445 22.69 21.80 -1.56
CA GLY A 445 22.77 22.68 -0.39
C GLY A 445 21.42 23.17 0.13
N VAL A 446 20.31 22.89 -0.57
CA VAL A 446 18.96 23.30 -0.14
C VAL A 446 18.54 22.60 1.15
N VAL A 447 18.86 21.32 1.32
CA VAL A 447 18.56 20.58 2.56
C VAL A 447 19.19 21.26 3.76
N ALA A 448 20.47 21.60 3.69
CA ALA A 448 21.16 22.30 4.78
C ALA A 448 20.60 23.71 5.03
N ALA A 449 20.19 24.42 3.97
CA ALA A 449 19.62 25.76 4.07
C ALA A 449 18.22 25.77 4.71
N LEU A 450 17.45 24.70 4.56
CA LEU A 450 16.08 24.55 5.08
C LEU A 450 16.03 23.91 6.47
N ALA A 451 17.02 23.12 6.87
CA ALA A 451 17.03 22.33 8.11
C ALA A 451 16.61 23.14 9.34
N GLY A 452 15.67 22.59 10.11
CA GLY A 452 15.14 23.18 11.34
C GLY A 452 14.23 24.42 11.15
N ARG A 453 14.00 24.88 9.92
CA ARG A 453 13.14 26.03 9.64
C ARG A 453 11.69 25.62 9.47
N MET A 454 10.77 26.47 9.87
CA MET A 454 9.37 26.41 9.47
C MET A 454 9.26 26.85 8.00
N VAL A 455 8.71 26.01 7.15
CA VAL A 455 8.52 26.29 5.72
C VAL A 455 7.13 25.92 5.25
N THR A 456 6.70 26.54 4.15
CA THR A 456 5.55 26.14 3.37
C THR A 456 6.03 25.59 2.02
N VAL A 457 5.63 24.36 1.69
CA VAL A 457 5.94 23.70 0.43
C VAL A 457 4.72 23.81 -0.48
N ASP A 458 4.88 24.46 -1.62
CA ASP A 458 3.90 24.48 -2.71
C ASP A 458 4.36 23.49 -3.79
N GLY A 459 3.85 22.26 -3.69
CA GLY A 459 4.16 21.20 -4.64
C GLY A 459 3.59 21.44 -6.03
N GLY A 460 2.56 22.29 -6.16
CA GLY A 460 1.99 22.66 -7.45
C GLY A 460 2.84 23.67 -8.23
N ALA A 461 3.38 24.68 -7.51
CA ALA A 461 4.25 25.69 -8.11
C ALA A 461 5.74 25.31 -8.11
N GLY A 462 6.11 24.18 -7.49
CA GLY A 462 7.50 23.77 -7.35
C GLY A 462 8.33 24.73 -6.49
N THR A 463 7.75 25.27 -5.40
CA THR A 463 8.41 26.31 -4.58
C THR A 463 8.34 26.01 -3.09
N VAL A 464 9.37 26.45 -2.36
CA VAL A 464 9.45 26.36 -0.90
C VAL A 464 9.63 27.75 -0.31
N TRP A 465 8.81 28.08 0.67
CA TRP A 465 8.71 29.41 1.27
C TRP A 465 9.03 29.38 2.75
N LEU A 466 9.57 30.46 3.28
CA LEU A 466 9.86 30.60 4.71
C LEU A 466 8.57 30.92 5.49
N GLY A 467 8.33 30.17 6.56
CA GLY A 467 7.20 30.34 7.46
C GLY A 467 5.94 29.63 6.97
N GLU A 468 4.86 29.79 7.72
CA GLU A 468 3.54 29.28 7.36
C GLU A 468 2.80 30.33 6.51
N ILE A 469 2.35 29.92 5.32
CA ILE A 469 1.68 30.80 4.35
C ILE A 469 0.39 30.12 3.88
N ALA A 470 -0.69 30.89 3.85
CA ALA A 470 -1.99 30.42 3.37
C ALA A 470 -1.99 30.29 1.84
N GLY A 471 -2.73 29.26 1.32
CA GLY A 471 -2.92 29.05 -0.09
C GLY A 471 -4.02 29.93 -0.70
N LYS A 472 -3.99 30.03 -2.03
CA LYS A 472 -5.07 30.65 -2.81
C LYS A 472 -6.35 29.81 -2.83
N ALA A 473 -7.44 30.43 -3.27
CA ALA A 473 -8.70 29.74 -3.50
C ALA A 473 -8.57 28.58 -4.49
N VAL A 474 -9.46 27.59 -4.39
CA VAL A 474 -9.51 26.43 -5.28
C VAL A 474 -9.69 26.87 -6.73
N ASP A 475 -8.96 26.22 -7.63
CA ASP A 475 -9.04 26.44 -9.08
C ASP A 475 -10.47 26.15 -9.59
N GLN A 476 -11.03 27.06 -10.38
CA GLN A 476 -12.37 26.95 -10.93
C GLN A 476 -12.55 25.66 -11.77
N SER A 477 -11.52 25.24 -12.49
CA SER A 477 -11.56 24.00 -13.31
C SER A 477 -11.74 22.75 -12.45
N VAL A 478 -11.20 22.74 -11.25
CA VAL A 478 -11.38 21.63 -10.27
C VAL A 478 -12.82 21.60 -9.77
N ILE A 479 -13.39 22.76 -9.47
CA ILE A 479 -14.80 22.88 -9.03
C ILE A 479 -15.73 22.34 -10.13
N GLU A 480 -15.46 22.67 -11.38
CA GLU A 480 -16.21 22.20 -12.55
C GLU A 480 -16.13 20.68 -12.73
N ASP A 481 -14.93 20.09 -12.58
CA ASP A 481 -14.72 18.65 -12.66
C ASP A 481 -15.47 17.91 -11.52
N VAL A 482 -15.41 18.40 -10.28
CA VAL A 482 -16.17 17.85 -9.16
C VAL A 482 -17.67 17.98 -9.38
N ALA A 483 -18.14 19.12 -9.88
CA ALA A 483 -19.55 19.32 -10.23
C ALA A 483 -20.00 18.36 -11.35
N GLN A 484 -19.11 18.00 -12.29
CA GLN A 484 -19.42 17.02 -13.33
C GLN A 484 -19.58 15.61 -12.74
N LEU A 485 -18.69 15.19 -11.83
CA LEU A 485 -18.84 13.93 -11.11
C LEU A 485 -20.15 13.89 -10.30
N ALA A 486 -20.49 14.98 -9.61
CA ALA A 486 -21.74 15.08 -8.86
C ALA A 486 -22.97 14.94 -9.74
N ARG A 487 -22.97 15.58 -10.94
CA ARG A 487 -24.05 15.42 -11.94
C ARG A 487 -24.20 13.95 -12.37
N TRP A 488 -23.10 13.24 -12.62
CA TRP A 488 -23.17 11.82 -13.00
C TRP A 488 -23.63 10.92 -11.85
N ALA A 489 -23.33 11.33 -10.61
CA ALA A 489 -23.79 10.64 -9.42
C ALA A 489 -25.25 11.00 -9.03
N ALA A 490 -25.87 11.96 -9.73
CA ALA A 490 -27.21 12.51 -9.45
C ALA A 490 -27.36 13.08 -8.02
N VAL A 491 -26.29 13.73 -7.50
CA VAL A 491 -26.26 14.38 -6.18
C VAL A 491 -25.80 15.83 -6.30
N HIS A 492 -26.00 16.62 -5.23
CA HIS A 492 -25.38 17.95 -5.12
C HIS A 492 -23.87 17.81 -4.91
N PRO A 493 -23.01 18.74 -5.40
CA PRO A 493 -21.56 18.67 -5.20
C PRO A 493 -21.12 18.47 -3.75
N ASP A 494 -21.82 19.08 -2.78
CA ASP A 494 -21.53 18.94 -1.34
C ASP A 494 -21.83 17.53 -0.80
N GLU A 495 -22.73 16.78 -1.45
CA GLU A 495 -23.12 15.43 -1.07
C GLU A 495 -22.21 14.37 -1.70
N LEU A 496 -21.43 14.70 -2.74
CA LEU A 496 -20.59 13.77 -3.47
C LEU A 496 -19.60 13.04 -2.55
N VAL A 497 -18.96 13.78 -1.66
CA VAL A 497 -18.01 13.21 -0.71
C VAL A 497 -18.68 12.18 0.22
N GLY A 498 -19.89 12.46 0.68
CA GLY A 498 -20.69 11.53 1.50
C GLY A 498 -21.03 10.26 0.73
N LEU A 499 -21.49 10.41 -0.51
CA LEU A 499 -21.82 9.28 -1.39
C LEU A 499 -20.60 8.39 -1.67
N LEU A 500 -19.46 8.99 -2.02
CA LEU A 500 -18.23 8.24 -2.30
C LEU A 500 -17.69 7.54 -1.04
N SER A 501 -17.81 8.19 0.15
CA SER A 501 -17.45 7.56 1.43
C SER A 501 -18.34 6.35 1.75
N ALA A 502 -19.64 6.43 1.48
CA ALA A 502 -20.57 5.32 1.68
C ALA A 502 -20.28 4.14 0.73
N ARG A 503 -19.86 4.42 -0.50
CA ARG A 503 -19.44 3.38 -1.46
C ARG A 503 -18.16 2.66 -1.03
N SER A 504 -17.17 3.38 -0.51
CA SER A 504 -15.92 2.78 -0.02
C SER A 504 -16.13 1.89 1.21
N ASN A 505 -17.16 2.15 1.99
CA ASN A 505 -17.53 1.34 3.16
C ASN A 505 -18.43 0.13 2.83
N GLY A 506 -18.86 -0.02 1.57
CA GLY A 506 -19.83 -1.02 1.12
C GLY A 506 -19.41 -1.89 -0.06
N THR A 507 -18.21 -1.72 -0.61
CA THR A 507 -17.74 -2.53 -1.75
C THR A 507 -16.23 -2.67 -1.75
N GLU A 508 -15.78 -3.90 -2.00
CA GLU A 508 -14.42 -4.28 -2.33
C GLU A 508 -13.74 -3.37 -3.38
N ASN A 509 -12.45 -3.25 -3.23
CA ASN A 509 -11.52 -2.53 -4.10
C ASN A 509 -11.69 -2.95 -5.58
N PRO A 510 -12.11 -2.08 -6.53
CA PRO A 510 -12.43 -2.49 -7.90
C PRO A 510 -11.21 -2.75 -8.80
N THR A 511 -10.03 -3.03 -8.23
CA THR A 511 -8.82 -3.32 -9.02
C THR A 511 -8.68 -4.79 -9.45
N SER A 512 -9.60 -5.70 -9.07
CA SER A 512 -9.54 -7.11 -9.48
C SER A 512 -10.64 -7.58 -10.47
N ALA A 513 -11.58 -6.69 -10.84
CA ALA A 513 -12.69 -7.05 -11.72
C ALA A 513 -12.56 -6.44 -13.12
N MET A 514 -11.56 -6.86 -13.88
CA MET A 514 -11.56 -6.72 -15.33
C MET A 514 -11.02 -8.02 -15.93
N HIS A 515 -11.89 -8.94 -16.20
CA HIS A 515 -11.96 -9.89 -17.31
C HIS A 515 -12.82 -11.11 -16.92
N SER A 516 -14.12 -10.97 -17.07
CA SER A 516 -15.03 -12.12 -17.30
C SER A 516 -16.39 -11.57 -17.72
N THR A 517 -16.58 -11.23 -18.96
CA THR A 517 -17.88 -11.20 -19.61
C THR A 517 -17.70 -11.53 -21.09
N GLU A 518 -17.98 -12.77 -21.43
CA GLU A 518 -18.71 -13.06 -22.67
C GLU A 518 -19.54 -14.33 -22.44
N ASN A 519 -20.79 -14.16 -22.77
CA ASN A 519 -21.81 -15.08 -23.22
C ASN A 519 -23.02 -15.30 -22.31
N GLY A 520 -24.10 -14.70 -22.75
CA GLY A 520 -25.26 -15.51 -23.01
C GLY A 520 -26.62 -15.14 -22.45
N ARG A 521 -27.36 -14.37 -23.20
CA ARG A 521 -28.82 -14.47 -23.45
C ARG A 521 -29.84 -14.09 -22.37
N MET A 522 -30.61 -13.11 -22.82
CA MET A 522 -31.93 -12.67 -22.35
C MET A 522 -32.92 -13.80 -22.05
N THR A 523 -33.71 -13.64 -20.99
CA THR A 523 -35.18 -13.84 -21.05
C THR A 523 -35.84 -12.97 -19.97
N ALA A 524 -36.90 -12.30 -20.39
CA ALA A 524 -37.73 -11.39 -19.60
C ALA A 524 -38.79 -12.20 -18.79
N GLY A 525 -39.27 -11.61 -17.69
CA GLY A 525 -40.48 -12.15 -17.03
C GLY A 525 -40.82 -11.50 -15.69
N THR A 526 -41.52 -10.38 -15.72
CA THR A 526 -42.65 -9.93 -14.87
C THR A 526 -42.69 -10.13 -13.36
N SER A 527 -42.79 -9.03 -12.64
CA SER A 527 -43.44 -8.86 -11.32
C SER A 527 -44.94 -9.16 -11.36
N PRO A 528 -45.63 -9.37 -10.22
CA PRO A 528 -45.99 -8.32 -9.28
C PRO A 528 -46.19 -8.67 -7.80
N ALA A 529 -46.03 -7.65 -6.98
CA ALA A 529 -46.73 -7.21 -5.74
C ALA A 529 -47.59 -8.17 -4.89
N SER A 530 -47.39 -8.11 -3.58
CA SER A 530 -48.39 -7.60 -2.58
C SER A 530 -48.03 -7.99 -1.14
N ASP A 531 -48.06 -6.96 -0.30
CA ASP A 531 -48.21 -7.00 1.18
C ASP A 531 -49.56 -7.63 1.60
N PRO A 532 -49.77 -8.14 2.82
CA PRO A 532 -50.00 -7.31 4.00
C PRO A 532 -49.72 -7.92 5.43
N ALA A 533 -49.42 -6.95 6.36
CA ALA A 533 -49.97 -6.86 7.73
C ALA A 533 -49.76 -7.94 8.80
N LEU A 534 -49.23 -7.43 9.93
CA LEU A 534 -49.19 -7.85 11.33
C LEU A 534 -50.43 -8.58 11.90
N PRO A 535 -50.30 -9.32 13.04
CA PRO A 535 -50.61 -8.66 14.33
C PRO A 535 -49.75 -9.08 15.54
N ARG A 536 -49.76 -8.18 16.51
CA ARG A 536 -49.25 -8.28 17.87
C ARG A 536 -49.89 -9.36 18.72
N THR A 537 -49.11 -9.99 19.64
CA THR A 537 -49.57 -10.26 21.03
C THR A 537 -48.37 -10.52 21.95
N THR A 538 -48.35 -9.85 23.08
CA THR A 538 -47.62 -10.17 24.31
C THR A 538 -48.35 -11.24 25.10
N PRO A 539 -47.71 -12.00 26.07
CA PRO A 539 -47.65 -11.46 27.44
C PRO A 539 -46.36 -11.78 28.24
N ARG A 540 -46.17 -10.93 29.19
CA ARG A 540 -45.37 -10.96 30.41
C ARG A 540 -45.14 -12.34 31.05
N ASP A 541 -43.92 -12.56 31.54
CA ASP A 541 -43.77 -12.98 32.94
C ASP A 541 -42.47 -12.47 33.56
N SER A 542 -42.61 -12.03 34.77
CA SER A 542 -41.69 -11.31 35.63
C SER A 542 -40.77 -12.28 36.38
N ARG A 543 -39.46 -12.06 36.32
CA ARG A 543 -38.54 -12.43 37.42
C ARG A 543 -37.57 -11.28 37.66
N THR A 544 -37.80 -10.62 38.76
CA THR A 544 -37.00 -9.59 39.38
C THR A 544 -35.62 -10.16 39.75
N GLN A 545 -34.59 -9.79 39.04
CA GLN A 545 -33.23 -9.82 39.57
C GLN A 545 -32.83 -8.41 39.92
N GLN A 546 -32.47 -8.22 41.19
CA GLN A 546 -31.99 -6.97 41.75
C GLN A 546 -30.68 -6.60 41.06
N HIS A 547 -30.75 -5.59 40.18
CA HIS A 547 -29.56 -4.87 39.72
C HIS A 547 -29.17 -3.89 40.80
N THR A 548 -28.04 -4.13 41.46
CA THR A 548 -27.32 -3.10 42.21
C THR A 548 -26.87 -2.05 41.18
N THR A 549 -27.39 -0.87 41.28
CA THR A 549 -26.99 0.31 40.49
C THR A 549 -25.49 0.55 40.68
N PRO A 550 -24.69 0.64 39.64
CA PRO A 550 -23.28 1.01 39.76
C PRO A 550 -23.20 2.43 40.31
N VAL A 551 -22.36 2.64 41.33
CA VAL A 551 -22.02 3.98 41.81
C VAL A 551 -21.30 4.71 40.68
N HIS A 552 -21.95 5.70 40.07
CA HIS A 552 -21.36 6.54 39.03
C HIS A 552 -20.27 7.40 39.67
N HIS A 553 -19.01 7.09 39.42
CA HIS A 553 -17.90 8.00 39.68
C HIS A 553 -17.67 8.85 38.41
N PRO A 554 -17.52 10.17 38.53
CA PRO A 554 -17.19 11.01 37.39
C PRO A 554 -15.84 10.54 36.79
N PRO A 555 -15.70 10.57 35.45
CA PRO A 555 -14.47 10.11 34.79
C PRO A 555 -13.25 10.94 35.24
N THR A 556 -12.15 10.28 35.57
CA THR A 556 -10.91 10.95 35.96
C THR A 556 -10.15 11.51 34.75
N ASP A 557 -9.19 12.39 34.97
CA ASP A 557 -8.30 12.85 33.89
C ASP A 557 -7.58 11.68 33.22
N LEU A 558 -7.19 10.66 33.99
CA LEU A 558 -6.55 9.45 33.43
C LEU A 558 -7.51 8.70 32.50
N ASP A 559 -8.79 8.55 32.86
CA ASP A 559 -9.79 7.89 32.01
C ASP A 559 -9.95 8.61 30.68
N LEU A 560 -10.09 9.95 30.74
CA LEU A 560 -10.29 10.79 29.56
C LEU A 560 -9.04 10.82 28.67
N LEU A 561 -7.88 11.15 29.24
CA LEU A 561 -6.62 11.24 28.47
C LEU A 561 -6.25 9.89 27.87
N ARG A 562 -6.46 8.77 28.61
CA ARG A 562 -6.16 7.44 28.10
C ARG A 562 -7.06 7.05 26.93
N LEU A 563 -8.37 7.27 27.05
CA LEU A 563 -9.32 6.94 25.99
C LEU A 563 -9.10 7.81 24.74
N ILE A 564 -8.86 9.13 24.94
CA ILE A 564 -8.50 10.03 23.83
C ILE A 564 -7.17 9.61 23.20
N GLY A 565 -6.21 9.16 23.99
CA GLY A 565 -4.91 8.65 23.51
C GLY A 565 -5.03 7.40 22.65
N ILE A 566 -5.83 6.42 23.07
CA ILE A 566 -6.06 5.17 22.31
C ILE A 566 -6.86 5.43 21.03
N LYS A 567 -7.94 6.22 21.11
CA LYS A 567 -8.79 6.53 19.95
C LYS A 567 -8.18 7.59 19.00
N GLY A 568 -7.17 8.32 19.44
CA GLY A 568 -6.45 9.34 18.68
C GLY A 568 -7.22 10.64 18.48
N ARG A 569 -8.38 10.61 17.83
CA ARG A 569 -9.33 11.73 17.67
C ARG A 569 -10.73 11.23 17.95
N VAL A 570 -11.43 11.89 18.88
CA VAL A 570 -12.73 11.40 19.34
C VAL A 570 -13.64 12.56 19.76
N THR A 571 -14.93 12.45 19.47
CA THR A 571 -15.93 13.43 19.96
C THR A 571 -16.18 13.22 21.45
N SER A 572 -16.60 14.27 22.16
CA SER A 572 -16.98 14.17 23.58
C SER A 572 -18.08 13.14 23.81
N ASP A 573 -19.02 13.02 22.88
CA ASP A 573 -20.12 12.05 22.95
C ASP A 573 -19.61 10.61 22.88
N ALA A 574 -18.68 10.32 21.96
CA ALA A 574 -18.06 8.99 21.85
C ALA A 574 -17.16 8.65 23.06
N VAL A 575 -16.57 9.67 23.71
CA VAL A 575 -15.88 9.50 25.00
C VAL A 575 -16.88 9.17 26.10
N ALA A 576 -18.00 9.89 26.17
CA ALA A 576 -19.06 9.65 27.14
C ALA A 576 -19.64 8.22 26.99
N ASP A 577 -19.95 7.80 25.77
CA ASP A 577 -20.45 6.45 25.48
C ASP A 577 -19.49 5.37 25.96
N SER A 578 -18.17 5.53 25.68
CA SER A 578 -17.15 4.55 26.07
C SER A 578 -16.88 4.53 27.59
N LEU A 579 -17.13 5.65 28.29
CA LEU A 579 -16.98 5.75 29.76
C LEU A 579 -18.29 5.47 30.52
N ALA A 580 -19.38 5.23 29.80
CA ALA A 580 -20.73 5.14 30.33
C ALA A 580 -21.11 6.39 31.19
N GLY A 581 -20.58 7.57 30.80
CA GLY A 581 -20.76 8.86 31.45
C GLY A 581 -21.86 9.66 30.79
N GLU A 582 -22.30 10.74 31.46
CA GLU A 582 -23.21 11.69 30.85
C GLU A 582 -22.48 12.58 29.84
N ALA A 583 -23.08 12.77 28.64
CA ALA A 583 -22.47 13.51 27.52
C ALA A 583 -22.13 14.96 27.91
N ALA A 584 -23.00 15.62 28.68
CA ALA A 584 -22.78 17.00 29.15
C ALA A 584 -21.58 17.10 30.10
N GLU A 585 -21.50 16.23 31.12
CA GLU A 585 -20.41 16.21 32.09
C GLU A 585 -19.07 15.85 31.39
N THR A 586 -19.07 14.85 30.52
CA THR A 586 -17.90 14.46 29.76
C THR A 586 -17.43 15.58 28.82
N GLY A 587 -18.38 16.29 28.20
CA GLY A 587 -18.10 17.46 27.36
C GLY A 587 -17.43 18.61 28.16
N GLU A 588 -17.92 18.92 29.34
CA GLU A 588 -17.31 19.94 30.23
C GLU A 588 -15.89 19.52 30.66
N ARG A 589 -15.67 18.25 30.98
CA ARG A 589 -14.37 17.73 31.36
C ARG A 589 -13.40 17.74 30.18
N CYS A 590 -13.84 17.40 28.96
CA CYS A 590 -13.03 17.53 27.77
C CYS A 590 -12.66 19.00 27.49
N ALA A 591 -13.58 19.93 27.69
CA ALA A 591 -13.32 21.38 27.59
C ALA A 591 -12.31 21.87 28.64
N ASP A 592 -12.35 21.35 29.88
CA ASP A 592 -11.34 21.62 30.90
C ASP A 592 -9.94 21.13 30.47
N LEU A 593 -9.85 19.92 29.97
CA LEU A 593 -8.57 19.39 29.45
C LEU A 593 -8.01 20.24 28.29
N VAL A 594 -8.88 20.78 27.44
CA VAL A 594 -8.48 21.72 26.37
C VAL A 594 -8.01 23.05 26.97
N ALA A 595 -8.73 23.61 27.96
CA ALA A 595 -8.35 24.85 28.61
C ALA A 595 -7.02 24.74 29.36
N ARG A 596 -6.70 23.57 29.89
CA ARG A 596 -5.40 23.26 30.54
C ARG A 596 -4.28 22.94 29.54
N GLY A 597 -4.55 22.94 28.24
CA GLY A 597 -3.59 22.65 27.21
C GLY A 597 -3.24 21.16 27.05
N LEU A 598 -3.93 20.26 27.77
CA LEU A 598 -3.70 18.80 27.68
C LEU A 598 -4.36 18.16 26.46
N CYS A 599 -5.43 18.78 25.96
CA CYS A 599 -6.11 18.40 24.72
C CYS A 599 -6.22 19.60 23.78
N ALA A 600 -6.36 19.32 22.48
CA ALA A 600 -6.65 20.33 21.48
C ALA A 600 -7.95 19.97 20.75
N THR A 601 -8.80 20.99 20.50
CA THR A 601 -10.00 20.83 19.69
C THR A 601 -9.65 20.68 18.22
N THR A 602 -10.29 19.77 17.53
CA THR A 602 -10.21 19.55 16.08
C THR A 602 -11.61 19.58 15.46
N PRO A 603 -11.76 19.71 14.14
CA PRO A 603 -13.08 19.67 13.48
C PRO A 603 -13.87 18.37 13.74
N VAL A 604 -13.19 17.28 14.13
CA VAL A 604 -13.77 15.95 14.38
C VAL A 604 -13.70 15.53 15.86
N GLY A 605 -13.53 16.46 16.80
CA GLY A 605 -13.48 16.18 18.24
C GLY A 605 -12.20 16.65 18.91
N VAL A 606 -11.77 15.98 19.98
CA VAL A 606 -10.59 16.33 20.78
C VAL A 606 -9.44 15.31 20.54
N ARG A 607 -8.21 15.79 20.67
CA ARG A 607 -6.99 14.95 20.63
C ARG A 607 -6.02 15.37 21.73
N LEU A 608 -5.10 14.48 22.12
CA LEU A 608 -4.03 14.85 23.05
C LEU A 608 -3.04 15.83 22.41
N THR A 609 -2.57 16.78 23.23
CA THR A 609 -1.38 17.59 22.92
C THR A 609 -0.10 16.86 23.34
N PRO A 610 1.11 17.36 23.03
CA PRO A 610 2.37 16.84 23.61
C PRO A 610 2.34 16.87 25.15
N GLU A 611 1.85 17.96 25.76
CA GLU A 611 1.68 18.12 27.19
C GLU A 611 0.68 17.11 27.76
N GLY A 612 -0.44 16.87 27.04
CA GLY A 612 -1.43 15.85 27.42
C GLY A 612 -0.88 14.43 27.38
N ARG A 613 0.03 14.12 26.43
CA ARG A 613 0.73 12.83 26.41
C ARG A 613 1.71 12.70 27.57
N GLY A 614 2.44 13.76 27.89
CA GLY A 614 3.33 13.80 29.05
C GLY A 614 2.56 13.57 30.35
N GLU A 615 1.41 14.24 30.52
CA GLU A 615 0.55 14.06 31.69
C GLU A 615 -0.05 12.65 31.75
N LEU A 616 -0.51 12.11 30.62
CA LEU A 616 -0.98 10.72 30.52
C LEU A 616 0.10 9.72 30.95
N ALA A 617 1.32 9.88 30.46
CA ALA A 617 2.44 9.02 30.82
C ALA A 617 2.74 9.07 32.32
N ARG A 618 2.69 10.28 32.93
CA ARG A 618 2.85 10.47 34.37
C ARG A 618 1.74 9.78 35.17
N LEU A 619 0.48 9.93 34.73
CA LEU A 619 -0.68 9.32 35.40
C LEU A 619 -0.68 7.79 35.28
N LEU A 620 -0.30 7.22 34.13
CA LEU A 620 -0.14 5.78 33.95
C LEU A 620 1.01 5.21 34.79
N THR A 621 2.09 5.97 34.99
CA THR A 621 3.17 5.57 35.89
C THR A 621 2.69 5.53 37.33
N ALA A 622 1.95 6.55 37.78
CA ALA A 622 1.35 6.58 39.13
C ALA A 622 0.33 5.44 39.33
N GLU A 623 -0.48 5.12 38.32
CA GLU A 623 -1.41 3.98 38.38
C GLU A 623 -0.67 2.65 38.55
N ARG A 624 0.42 2.42 37.79
CA ARG A 624 1.27 1.22 37.93
C ARG A 624 1.84 1.03 39.32
N GLU A 625 2.19 2.10 40.01
CA GLU A 625 2.71 2.05 41.38
C GLU A 625 1.65 1.59 42.39
N THR A 626 0.35 1.67 42.05
CA THR A 626 -0.75 1.21 42.92
C THR A 626 -1.15 -0.24 42.70
N VAL A 627 -0.64 -0.89 41.66
CA VAL A 627 -0.99 -2.25 41.24
C VAL A 627 0.15 -3.21 41.54
N ASP A 628 -0.15 -4.39 42.10
CA ASP A 628 0.85 -5.43 42.27
C ASP A 628 1.33 -5.99 40.92
N PRO A 629 2.61 -5.80 40.53
CA PRO A 629 3.11 -6.17 39.22
C PRO A 629 3.03 -7.68 38.95
N THR A 630 3.07 -8.52 39.94
CA THR A 630 2.99 -9.99 39.77
C THR A 630 1.53 -10.40 39.48
N VAL A 631 0.59 -9.77 40.17
CA VAL A 631 -0.83 -10.09 40.04
C VAL A 631 -1.34 -9.64 38.66
N ILE A 632 -0.97 -8.42 38.22
CA ILE A 632 -1.40 -7.94 36.90
C ILE A 632 -0.72 -8.70 35.75
N ALA A 633 0.56 -9.07 35.88
CA ALA A 633 1.25 -9.86 34.88
C ALA A 633 0.59 -11.25 34.71
N THR A 634 0.21 -11.91 35.82
CA THR A 634 -0.52 -13.19 35.77
C THR A 634 -1.87 -13.05 35.07
N ALA A 635 -2.62 -11.99 35.38
CA ALA A 635 -3.91 -11.73 34.74
C ALA A 635 -3.76 -11.39 33.24
N TYR A 636 -2.65 -10.72 32.88
CA TYR A 636 -2.31 -10.42 31.49
C TYR A 636 -1.94 -11.69 30.71
N ASP A 637 -1.16 -12.59 31.28
CA ASP A 637 -0.81 -13.88 30.63
C ASP A 637 -2.07 -14.74 30.39
N GLU A 638 -3.01 -14.78 31.35
CA GLU A 638 -4.31 -15.41 31.17
C GLU A 638 -5.12 -14.75 30.04
N PHE A 639 -5.11 -13.42 29.95
CA PHE A 639 -5.78 -12.66 28.89
C PHE A 639 -5.18 -12.97 27.50
N CYS A 640 -3.86 -13.10 27.40
CA CYS A 640 -3.17 -13.43 26.15
C CYS A 640 -3.61 -14.76 25.56
N ALA A 641 -3.99 -15.75 26.38
CA ALA A 641 -4.54 -17.01 25.89
C ALA A 641 -5.85 -16.81 25.12
N PHE A 642 -6.77 -15.98 25.64
CA PHE A 642 -8.03 -15.64 24.97
C PHE A 642 -7.83 -14.74 23.74
N ASN A 643 -6.78 -13.93 23.72
CA ASN A 643 -6.48 -13.02 22.61
C ASN A 643 -6.20 -13.79 21.31
N THR A 644 -5.55 -14.94 21.38
CA THR A 644 -5.31 -15.80 20.22
C THR A 644 -6.61 -16.36 19.67
N GLU A 645 -7.49 -16.87 20.53
CA GLU A 645 -8.79 -17.44 20.11
C GLU A 645 -9.71 -16.36 19.53
N LEU A 646 -9.73 -15.17 20.16
CA LEU A 646 -10.53 -14.08 19.60
C LEU A 646 -10.05 -13.64 18.21
N LYS A 647 -8.74 -13.58 17.97
CA LYS A 647 -8.20 -13.28 16.64
C LYS A 647 -8.70 -14.27 15.60
N GLU A 648 -8.71 -15.56 15.91
CA GLU A 648 -9.26 -16.58 15.01
C GLU A 648 -10.77 -16.38 14.76
N ILE A 649 -11.55 -16.02 15.79
CA ILE A 649 -12.98 -15.75 15.66
C ILE A 649 -13.21 -14.51 14.77
N ILE A 650 -12.49 -13.42 15.00
CA ILE A 650 -12.60 -12.20 14.18
C ILE A 650 -12.16 -12.48 12.73
N THR A 651 -11.10 -13.26 12.55
CA THR A 651 -10.66 -13.70 11.22
C THR A 651 -11.76 -14.54 10.55
N ALA A 652 -12.34 -15.52 11.24
CA ALA A 652 -13.45 -16.34 10.71
C ALA A 652 -14.71 -15.51 10.44
N TRP A 653 -14.97 -14.44 11.21
CA TRP A 653 -16.06 -13.51 10.93
C TRP A 653 -15.84 -12.73 9.63
N GLN A 654 -14.61 -12.35 9.33
CA GLN A 654 -14.24 -11.61 8.13
C GLN A 654 -13.96 -12.50 6.92
N MET A 655 -13.45 -13.71 7.14
CA MET A 655 -12.96 -14.63 6.10
C MET A 655 -13.50 -16.05 6.35
N LYS A 656 -14.10 -16.69 5.36
CA LYS A 656 -14.50 -18.11 5.45
C LYS A 656 -13.32 -19.07 5.42
N ASP A 657 -12.28 -18.68 4.67
CA ASP A 657 -10.99 -19.36 4.56
C ASP A 657 -9.90 -18.36 4.17
N ALA A 658 -8.68 -18.81 3.93
CA ALA A 658 -7.53 -17.95 3.61
C ALA A 658 -7.70 -17.06 2.35
N ALA A 659 -8.68 -17.36 1.49
CA ALA A 659 -8.90 -16.70 0.21
C ALA A 659 -10.32 -16.12 0.05
N THR A 660 -11.27 -16.56 0.86
CA THR A 660 -12.70 -16.24 0.69
C THR A 660 -13.19 -15.32 1.79
N VAL A 661 -13.53 -14.09 1.43
CA VAL A 661 -14.18 -13.14 2.35
C VAL A 661 -15.55 -13.71 2.77
N ASN A 662 -15.88 -13.58 4.04
CA ASN A 662 -17.22 -13.94 4.51
C ASN A 662 -18.22 -12.86 4.06
N ASP A 663 -19.06 -13.22 3.10
CA ASP A 663 -20.12 -12.38 2.54
C ASP A 663 -21.39 -12.35 3.40
N HIS A 664 -21.37 -13.06 4.54
CA HIS A 664 -22.51 -13.21 5.48
C HIS A 664 -23.78 -13.79 4.85
N ALA A 665 -23.67 -14.46 3.71
CA ALA A 665 -24.79 -15.16 3.07
C ALA A 665 -25.05 -16.54 3.67
N ASP A 666 -24.03 -17.14 4.30
CA ASP A 666 -24.14 -18.43 5.00
C ASP A 666 -24.45 -18.21 6.48
N THR A 667 -25.73 -18.17 6.80
CA THR A 667 -26.21 -17.95 8.17
C THR A 667 -25.81 -19.05 9.15
N ALA A 668 -25.59 -20.29 8.67
CA ALA A 668 -25.16 -21.39 9.54
C ALA A 668 -23.68 -21.22 9.93
N TYR A 669 -22.84 -20.79 8.99
CA TYR A 669 -21.45 -20.45 9.25
C TYR A 669 -21.33 -19.27 10.23
N ASP A 670 -22.03 -18.18 9.96
CA ASP A 670 -22.03 -16.98 10.82
C ASP A 670 -22.51 -17.30 12.23
N THR A 671 -23.57 -18.11 12.37
CA THR A 671 -24.05 -18.55 13.68
C THR A 671 -22.98 -19.33 14.44
N ALA A 672 -22.26 -20.24 13.78
CA ALA A 672 -21.17 -21.00 14.41
C ALA A 672 -20.02 -20.09 14.88
N VAL A 673 -19.67 -19.05 14.10
CA VAL A 673 -18.64 -18.06 14.50
C VAL A 673 -19.11 -17.25 15.69
N LEU A 674 -20.37 -16.79 15.70
CA LEU A 674 -20.95 -16.04 16.82
C LEU A 674 -21.07 -16.89 18.09
N ASP A 675 -21.36 -18.19 17.98
CA ASP A 675 -21.38 -19.11 19.13
C ASP A 675 -20.00 -19.30 19.75
N ARG A 676 -18.93 -19.31 18.94
CA ARG A 676 -17.55 -19.28 19.44
C ARG A 676 -17.30 -17.96 20.19
N LEU A 677 -17.72 -16.82 19.65
CA LEU A 677 -17.57 -15.51 20.31
C LEU A 677 -18.27 -15.48 21.66
N ARG A 678 -19.52 -16.01 21.76
CA ARG A 678 -20.27 -16.14 23.02
C ARG A 678 -19.55 -17.01 24.04
N THR A 679 -18.95 -18.10 23.57
CA THR A 679 -18.19 -19.03 24.42
C THR A 679 -16.97 -18.32 25.02
N VAL A 680 -16.15 -17.64 24.20
CA VAL A 680 -15.00 -16.86 24.65
C VAL A 680 -15.45 -15.73 25.60
N HIS A 681 -16.54 -15.03 25.27
CA HIS A 681 -17.11 -13.98 26.13
C HIS A 681 -17.45 -14.52 27.53
N GLY A 682 -18.15 -15.66 27.62
CA GLY A 682 -18.53 -16.28 28.89
C GLY A 682 -17.31 -16.68 29.74
N GLN A 683 -16.20 -17.05 29.11
CA GLN A 683 -14.97 -17.44 29.79
C GLN A 683 -14.10 -16.24 30.20
N VAL A 684 -14.05 -15.19 29.38
CA VAL A 684 -13.19 -14.02 29.63
C VAL A 684 -13.79 -13.00 30.60
N VAL A 685 -15.11 -12.85 30.64
CA VAL A 685 -15.79 -11.88 31.53
C VAL A 685 -15.39 -12.03 33.01
N PRO A 686 -15.29 -13.23 33.58
CA PRO A 686 -14.79 -13.39 34.94
C PRO A 686 -13.35 -12.89 35.13
N LEU A 687 -12.48 -13.07 34.12
CA LEU A 687 -11.11 -12.54 34.14
C LEU A 687 -11.11 -11.02 34.07
N VAL A 688 -11.90 -10.41 33.17
CA VAL A 688 -12.01 -8.94 33.03
C VAL A 688 -12.55 -8.30 34.30
N ARG A 689 -13.49 -8.93 34.99
CA ARG A 689 -13.98 -8.47 36.30
C ARG A 689 -12.86 -8.50 37.36
N ARG A 690 -12.09 -9.60 37.43
CA ARG A 690 -10.94 -9.70 38.32
C ARG A 690 -9.88 -8.65 38.02
N ILE A 691 -9.62 -8.37 36.73
CA ILE A 691 -8.74 -7.27 36.29
C ILE A 691 -9.29 -5.91 36.79
N GLY A 692 -10.60 -5.69 36.73
CA GLY A 692 -11.24 -4.50 37.29
C GLY A 692 -11.12 -4.36 38.80
N GLU A 693 -11.00 -5.48 39.55
CA GLU A 693 -10.72 -5.47 41.00
C GLU A 693 -9.27 -5.07 41.29
N ILE A 694 -8.32 -5.51 40.42
CA ILE A 694 -6.90 -5.18 40.53
C ILE A 694 -6.64 -3.73 40.12
N ALA A 695 -7.26 -3.27 39.01
CA ALA A 695 -7.15 -1.93 38.45
C ALA A 695 -8.55 -1.37 38.20
N PRO A 696 -9.15 -0.62 39.18
CA PRO A 696 -10.57 -0.19 39.12
C PRO A 696 -10.97 0.57 37.87
N ARG A 697 -10.05 1.29 37.22
CA ARG A 697 -10.27 1.97 35.95
C ARG A 697 -10.70 1.02 34.85
N LEU A 698 -10.20 -0.22 34.84
CA LEU A 698 -10.48 -1.22 33.81
C LEU A 698 -11.82 -1.95 34.02
N SER A 699 -12.54 -1.73 35.14
CA SER A 699 -13.86 -2.34 35.38
C SER A 699 -14.89 -2.00 34.30
N ARG A 700 -14.74 -0.84 33.63
CA ARG A 700 -15.59 -0.38 32.54
C ARG A 700 -15.63 -1.32 31.34
N TYR A 701 -14.57 -2.11 31.11
CA TYR A 701 -14.50 -2.99 29.96
C TYR A 701 -15.49 -4.16 30.03
N THR A 702 -15.82 -4.62 31.24
CA THR A 702 -16.85 -5.65 31.43
C THR A 702 -18.18 -5.25 30.82
N GLY A 703 -18.73 -4.11 31.20
CA GLY A 703 -20.03 -3.65 30.69
C GLY A 703 -20.00 -3.28 29.20
N ARG A 704 -18.85 -2.83 28.68
CA ARG A 704 -18.70 -2.56 27.24
C ARG A 704 -18.70 -3.85 26.41
N LEU A 705 -18.01 -4.91 26.85
CA LEU A 705 -18.02 -6.22 26.19
C LEU A 705 -19.40 -6.88 26.28
N GLU A 706 -20.07 -6.83 27.46
CA GLU A 706 -21.44 -7.32 27.65
C GLU A 706 -22.41 -6.61 26.70
N ARG A 707 -22.36 -5.28 26.60
CA ARG A 707 -23.19 -4.48 25.68
C ARG A 707 -22.94 -4.85 24.22
N ALA A 708 -21.69 -5.09 23.82
CA ALA A 708 -21.38 -5.49 22.46
C ALA A 708 -22.03 -6.85 22.11
N VAL A 709 -21.97 -7.83 23.04
CA VAL A 709 -22.64 -9.15 22.83
C VAL A 709 -24.15 -9.00 22.83
N GLU A 710 -24.76 -8.20 23.71
CA GLU A 710 -26.21 -7.94 23.69
C GLU A 710 -26.67 -7.35 22.35
N ARG A 711 -25.89 -6.46 21.74
CA ARG A 711 -26.20 -5.91 20.42
C ARG A 711 -26.08 -6.95 19.32
N ILE A 712 -25.04 -7.80 19.38
CA ILE A 712 -24.85 -8.92 18.46
C ILE A 712 -26.03 -9.90 18.56
N ASP A 713 -26.45 -10.25 19.78
CA ASP A 713 -27.59 -11.14 20.04
C ASP A 713 -28.92 -10.52 19.60
N GLY A 714 -29.01 -9.20 19.60
CA GLY A 714 -30.14 -8.44 19.05
C GLY A 714 -30.14 -8.36 17.52
N GLY A 715 -29.18 -8.99 16.83
CA GLY A 715 -29.08 -9.05 15.37
C GLY A 715 -28.26 -7.92 14.73
N ASP A 716 -27.67 -7.02 15.51
CA ASP A 716 -26.77 -6.00 14.98
C ASP A 716 -25.32 -6.52 14.94
N HIS A 717 -25.02 -7.29 13.92
CA HIS A 717 -23.72 -7.93 13.72
C HIS A 717 -22.58 -6.94 13.42
N THR A 718 -22.87 -5.66 13.18
CA THR A 718 -21.82 -4.62 13.06
C THR A 718 -21.01 -4.48 14.35
N TRP A 719 -21.57 -4.91 15.49
CA TRP A 719 -20.92 -4.92 16.80
C TRP A 719 -19.86 -6.00 17.00
N VAL A 720 -19.67 -6.91 16.03
CA VAL A 720 -18.57 -7.90 16.09
C VAL A 720 -17.21 -7.23 15.90
N ALA A 721 -17.01 -6.52 14.78
CA ALA A 721 -15.68 -6.04 14.39
C ALA A 721 -15.64 -4.67 13.69
N ARG A 722 -16.75 -3.91 13.64
CA ARG A 722 -16.77 -2.61 12.97
C ARG A 722 -15.85 -1.61 13.67
N PRO A 723 -14.89 -0.97 12.98
CA PRO A 723 -14.01 0.05 13.56
C PRO A 723 -14.79 1.34 13.91
N ILE A 724 -14.19 2.18 14.79
CA ILE A 724 -14.69 3.51 15.21
C ILE A 724 -15.88 3.47 16.20
N MET A 725 -16.55 2.35 16.37
CA MET A 725 -17.58 2.15 17.39
C MET A 725 -17.10 1.19 18.47
N ASP A 726 -17.82 1.09 19.60
CA ASP A 726 -17.54 0.16 20.70
C ASP A 726 -17.92 -1.30 20.33
N SER A 727 -17.49 -1.77 19.14
CA SER A 727 -17.62 -3.19 18.76
C SER A 727 -16.81 -4.08 19.68
N TYR A 728 -17.15 -5.37 19.74
CA TYR A 728 -16.45 -6.34 20.59
C TYR A 728 -14.94 -6.33 20.36
N HIS A 729 -14.52 -6.32 19.08
CA HIS A 729 -13.13 -6.24 18.70
C HIS A 729 -12.44 -4.93 19.12
N THR A 730 -13.12 -3.77 18.97
CA THR A 730 -12.56 -2.46 19.38
C THR A 730 -12.39 -2.39 20.89
N VAL A 731 -13.38 -2.82 21.66
CA VAL A 731 -13.32 -2.83 23.13
C VAL A 731 -12.24 -3.76 23.63
N TRP A 732 -12.08 -4.92 23.01
CA TRP A 732 -11.01 -5.86 23.32
C TRP A 732 -9.62 -5.28 23.05
N PHE A 733 -9.45 -4.63 21.91
CA PHE A 733 -8.20 -3.97 21.56
C PHE A 733 -7.81 -2.90 22.60
N GLU A 734 -8.76 -2.07 23.02
CA GLU A 734 -8.52 -1.02 24.01
C GLU A 734 -8.14 -1.63 25.38
N LEU A 735 -8.80 -2.71 25.81
CA LEU A 735 -8.45 -3.44 27.03
C LEU A 735 -7.04 -4.02 26.95
N HIS A 736 -6.65 -4.61 25.81
CA HIS A 736 -5.34 -5.15 25.59
C HIS A 736 -4.25 -4.07 25.71
N GLU A 737 -4.46 -2.92 25.09
CA GLU A 737 -3.56 -1.74 25.19
C GLU A 737 -3.40 -1.26 26.65
N ASP A 738 -4.50 -1.23 27.40
CA ASP A 738 -4.47 -0.85 28.80
C ASP A 738 -3.67 -1.86 29.66
N LEU A 739 -3.83 -3.16 29.41
CA LEU A 739 -3.08 -4.22 30.11
C LEU A 739 -1.59 -4.16 29.79
N ILE A 740 -1.19 -4.00 28.53
CA ILE A 740 0.21 -3.78 28.12
C ILE A 740 0.81 -2.61 28.91
N GLY A 741 0.08 -1.47 28.96
CA GLY A 741 0.52 -0.28 29.68
C GLY A 741 0.67 -0.50 31.18
N LEU A 742 -0.22 -1.25 31.84
CA LEU A 742 -0.16 -1.57 33.27
C LEU A 742 0.99 -2.54 33.61
N CYS A 743 1.28 -3.48 32.73
CA CYS A 743 2.44 -4.37 32.87
C CYS A 743 3.79 -3.66 32.62
N GLY A 744 3.79 -2.40 32.20
CA GLY A 744 4.99 -1.65 31.87
C GLY A 744 5.69 -2.13 30.60
N LEU A 745 4.96 -2.88 29.78
CA LEU A 745 5.42 -3.38 28.48
C LEU A 745 5.12 -2.38 27.37
N SER A 746 5.81 -2.50 26.25
CA SER A 746 5.46 -1.78 25.02
C SER A 746 4.79 -2.72 24.02
N ARG A 747 3.94 -2.15 23.14
CA ARG A 747 3.35 -2.94 22.06
C ARG A 747 4.39 -3.56 21.13
N ALA A 748 5.55 -2.90 20.95
CA ALA A 748 6.67 -3.44 20.19
C ALA A 748 7.28 -4.68 20.83
N ASP A 749 7.42 -4.68 22.16
CA ASP A 749 7.93 -5.85 22.90
C ASP A 749 6.95 -7.02 22.82
N GLU A 750 5.64 -6.73 22.93
CA GLU A 750 4.58 -7.73 22.85
C GLU A 750 4.41 -8.29 21.43
N ALA A 751 4.62 -7.46 20.40
CA ALA A 751 4.65 -7.91 19.02
C ALA A 751 5.87 -8.80 18.73
N ALA A 752 7.03 -8.45 19.27
CA ALA A 752 8.24 -9.30 19.19
C ALA A 752 8.06 -10.65 19.91
N ALA A 753 7.25 -10.69 20.98
CA ALA A 753 6.88 -11.89 21.71
C ALA A 753 5.71 -12.69 21.05
N GLY A 754 5.16 -12.20 19.91
CA GLY A 754 4.05 -12.84 19.19
C GLY A 754 2.67 -12.66 19.87
N ARG A 755 2.55 -11.80 20.90
CA ARG A 755 1.33 -11.60 21.70
C ARG A 755 0.50 -10.38 21.28
N ALA A 756 1.12 -9.36 20.66
CA ALA A 756 0.43 -8.21 20.07
C ALA A 756 0.72 -8.11 18.56
N HIS A 757 -0.32 -7.91 17.77
CA HIS A 757 -0.22 -7.63 16.33
C HIS A 757 -0.97 -6.36 16.01
#